data_e0a987181afd9bd587b94a59c9cea35d
#
_entry.id   e0a987181afd9bd587b94a59c9cea35d
#
_cell.length_a   1.000
_cell.length_b   1.000
_cell.length_c   1.000
_cell.angle_alpha   90.00
_cell.angle_beta   90.00
_cell.angle_gamma   90.00
#
_symmetry.space_group_name_H-M   'P 1'
#
loop_
_entity.id
_entity.type
_entity.pdbx_description
1 polymer ?
#
loop_
_entity_poly.entity_id
_entity_poly.type
_entity_poly.pdbx_seq_one_letter_code
_entity_poly.pdbx_strand_id
1 'polypeptide(L)'
;MTQAQRRALYESARFARETTYNGPLGPEYTPAGTRLQLWAPTAEQAAVNLYRKGHDSPCIGTLPLQRGPQGVWSIWLPGDQHGHYYTFTVTVDGVARETGDPYARAGGLNGLRSMIVDLARTAPAGWERDVRPVIPPARRSVWEVSVRDFSQDAASGVRPAWRGKFLAFTQTGTTLHGDGIHPTCLNYLKRLGVGYVQLMPIFDFGSVDEAKPLLRQYNWGYDPTNYNFPEGSYSTDPARGEVRVRECKEMIAALHAAGIGVIMDVVYNHMYRYENVLNNTVPDYFFRQNEDGSLSNGSGCGNEFASERPMARKYMIDSLLYWAQEYHIDGFRFDLMGLYDVDTMNAARAALDALPGGRDILMYGEPWQGGGSQLHRYEANKANLAMLNERIGIFCDDTRDAIKGGCFNAREPGYAEGKPGSFWDVGGAVAAWCRSDRLPPHAPSQIVSYVSAHDNFTLWDKLLCVRYERPEFTASDPVALAQNRLAAGIYLTGFGLPFLQAGEEFARTKKGVGNSYRSSPALNRLDWARARQYHALVDYYRGLLALRAAFPRLGTTDRHAPEALQFFSLEQPLVGWTLPAAPGDGAWWRALCVFYNPTDTARTVPLPTGRWKLLSDGASSSLWRGESRTYEREALLMPYSATVFGAV
;
A
#
# COMPACT_ATOMS: atom_id res chain seq x y z
N MET A 1 -37.90 2.67 11.33
CA MET A 1 -37.59 3.93 10.60
C MET A 1 -37.36 3.66 9.11
N THR A 2 -37.75 4.60 8.23
CA THR A 2 -37.36 4.55 6.81
C THR A 2 -35.87 4.91 6.65
N GLN A 3 -35.26 4.59 5.50
CA GLN A 3 -33.87 4.98 5.21
C GLN A 3 -33.68 6.50 5.27
N ALA A 4 -34.60 7.28 4.71
CA ALA A 4 -34.56 8.75 4.78
C ALA A 4 -34.64 9.27 6.23
N GLN A 5 -35.46 8.65 7.09
CA GLN A 5 -35.52 9.02 8.51
C GLN A 5 -34.21 8.69 9.24
N ARG A 6 -33.58 7.55 8.94
CA ARG A 6 -32.26 7.20 9.50
C ARG A 6 -31.19 8.20 9.04
N ARG A 7 -31.17 8.56 7.76
CA ARG A 7 -30.24 9.57 7.23
C ARG A 7 -30.38 10.89 8.00
N ALA A 8 -31.60 11.43 8.09
CA ALA A 8 -31.87 12.68 8.81
C ALA A 8 -31.47 12.61 10.30
N LEU A 9 -31.67 11.44 10.95
CA LEU A 9 -31.23 11.21 12.31
C LEU A 9 -29.70 11.29 12.43
N TYR A 10 -28.96 10.57 11.57
CA TYR A 10 -27.51 10.45 11.62
C TYR A 10 -26.77 11.74 11.23
N GLU A 11 -27.37 12.59 10.40
CA GLU A 11 -26.86 13.90 10.03
C GLU A 11 -27.14 14.97 11.13
N SER A 12 -27.97 14.65 12.13
CA SER A 12 -28.30 15.60 13.17
C SER A 12 -27.17 15.80 14.19
N ALA A 13 -26.89 17.07 14.53
CA ALA A 13 -25.93 17.41 15.58
C ALA A 13 -26.35 16.85 16.96
N ARG A 14 -27.65 16.64 17.18
CA ARG A 14 -28.17 16.03 18.41
C ARG A 14 -27.72 14.58 18.52
N PHE A 15 -27.92 13.77 17.48
CA PHE A 15 -27.50 12.36 17.47
C PHE A 15 -25.99 12.25 17.71
N ALA A 16 -25.17 13.04 17.01
CA ALA A 16 -23.73 13.05 17.20
C ALA A 16 -23.35 13.34 18.66
N ARG A 17 -23.95 14.37 19.29
CA ARG A 17 -23.67 14.71 20.70
C ARG A 17 -24.06 13.63 21.68
N GLU A 18 -25.24 13.01 21.46
CA GLU A 18 -25.80 12.02 22.40
C GLU A 18 -25.19 10.63 22.26
N THR A 19 -24.59 10.29 21.09
CA THR A 19 -24.15 8.92 20.79
C THR A 19 -22.65 8.79 20.52
N THR A 20 -21.90 9.88 20.39
CA THR A 20 -20.45 9.79 20.23
C THR A 20 -19.80 9.22 21.49
N TYR A 21 -19.10 8.12 21.35
CA TYR A 21 -18.42 7.40 22.43
C TYR A 21 -16.92 7.35 22.18
N ASN A 22 -16.13 7.79 23.17
CA ASN A 22 -14.66 7.86 23.05
C ASN A 22 -13.93 6.73 23.80
N GLY A 23 -14.68 5.86 24.48
CA GLY A 23 -14.09 4.74 25.20
C GLY A 23 -13.76 3.52 24.29
N PRO A 24 -13.25 2.43 24.89
CA PRO A 24 -12.94 1.21 24.17
C PRO A 24 -14.19 0.51 23.65
N LEU A 25 -14.07 -0.16 22.51
CA LEU A 25 -15.10 -1.02 21.91
C LEU A 25 -14.48 -2.37 21.52
N GLY A 26 -15.33 -3.40 21.38
CA GLY A 26 -14.91 -4.75 21.10
C GLY A 26 -14.53 -5.56 22.34
N PRO A 27 -13.71 -6.63 22.18
CA PRO A 27 -13.33 -7.51 23.28
C PRO A 27 -12.16 -6.96 24.09
N GLU A 28 -12.35 -6.85 25.40
CA GLU A 28 -11.29 -6.63 26.39
C GLU A 28 -11.09 -7.92 27.18
N TYR A 29 -10.10 -8.70 26.80
CA TYR A 29 -9.80 -10.00 27.39
C TYR A 29 -8.86 -9.87 28.60
N THR A 30 -9.20 -10.66 29.64
CA THR A 30 -8.28 -11.04 30.73
C THR A 30 -8.52 -12.52 31.10
N PRO A 31 -7.57 -13.21 31.77
CA PRO A 31 -7.81 -14.57 32.25
C PRO A 31 -8.98 -14.71 33.25
N ALA A 32 -9.36 -13.62 33.93
CA ALA A 32 -10.49 -13.60 34.86
C ALA A 32 -11.84 -13.41 34.17
N GLY A 33 -11.84 -12.88 32.95
CA GLY A 33 -13.06 -12.69 32.17
C GLY A 33 -12.84 -11.76 30.98
N THR A 34 -13.84 -11.69 30.13
CA THR A 34 -13.84 -10.84 28.92
C THR A 34 -15.02 -9.87 28.99
N ARG A 35 -14.74 -8.59 28.80
CA ARG A 35 -15.77 -7.59 28.53
C ARG A 35 -15.95 -7.48 27.01
N LEU A 36 -17.20 -7.62 26.56
CA LEU A 36 -17.58 -7.32 25.18
C LEU A 36 -18.36 -6.02 25.15
N GLN A 37 -18.00 -5.10 24.25
CA GLN A 37 -18.60 -3.77 24.11
C GLN A 37 -18.95 -3.49 22.66
N LEU A 38 -20.23 -3.18 22.42
CA LEU A 38 -20.78 -2.93 21.08
C LEU A 38 -21.45 -1.57 21.06
N TRP A 39 -21.08 -0.71 20.10
CA TRP A 39 -21.79 0.53 19.85
C TRP A 39 -22.95 0.30 18.86
N ALA A 40 -24.18 0.41 19.39
CA ALA A 40 -25.42 0.21 18.62
C ALA A 40 -26.52 1.13 19.19
N PRO A 41 -26.44 2.46 18.96
CA PRO A 41 -27.31 3.44 19.62
C PRO A 41 -28.78 3.31 19.22
N THR A 42 -29.07 2.80 18.04
CA THR A 42 -30.45 2.59 17.54
C THR A 42 -31.00 1.19 17.84
N ALA A 43 -30.22 0.33 18.49
CA ALA A 43 -30.68 -1.01 18.86
C ALA A 43 -31.72 -0.96 19.98
N GLU A 44 -32.76 -1.78 19.82
CA GLU A 44 -33.79 -2.06 20.83
C GLU A 44 -33.33 -3.15 21.79
N GLN A 45 -32.59 -4.12 21.26
CA GLN A 45 -32.03 -5.27 21.99
C GLN A 45 -30.68 -5.66 21.37
N ALA A 46 -29.76 -6.14 22.22
CA ALA A 46 -28.53 -6.76 21.78
C ALA A 46 -28.19 -7.97 22.67
N ALA A 47 -27.71 -9.04 22.05
CA ALA A 47 -27.27 -10.25 22.72
C ALA A 47 -25.98 -10.78 22.10
N VAL A 48 -25.17 -11.52 22.88
CA VAL A 48 -24.03 -12.28 22.37
C VAL A 48 -24.38 -13.76 22.29
N ASN A 49 -24.06 -14.38 21.17
CA ASN A 49 -24.13 -15.83 20.96
C ASN A 49 -22.71 -16.39 21.06
N LEU A 50 -22.52 -17.43 21.85
CA LEU A 50 -21.23 -18.08 22.09
C LEU A 50 -21.14 -19.42 21.37
N TYR A 51 -19.94 -19.74 20.86
CA TYR A 51 -19.65 -20.95 20.11
C TYR A 51 -18.28 -21.52 20.50
N ARG A 52 -18.11 -22.84 20.38
CA ARG A 52 -16.85 -23.52 20.64
C ARG A 52 -15.88 -23.46 19.45
N LYS A 53 -16.40 -23.27 18.22
CA LYS A 53 -15.60 -23.25 16.98
C LYS A 53 -16.00 -22.08 16.11
N GLY A 54 -15.08 -21.64 15.27
CA GLY A 54 -15.28 -20.56 14.29
C GLY A 54 -16.23 -20.91 13.13
N HIS A 55 -16.59 -22.19 13.00
CA HIS A 55 -17.50 -22.72 11.99
C HIS A 55 -18.16 -24.01 12.50
N ASP A 56 -19.25 -24.43 11.87
CA ASP A 56 -19.93 -25.75 12.03
C ASP A 56 -20.02 -26.24 13.48
N SER A 57 -20.42 -25.37 14.39
CA SER A 57 -20.70 -25.74 15.77
C SER A 57 -21.98 -25.06 16.25
N PRO A 58 -22.78 -25.74 17.12
CA PRO A 58 -23.97 -25.13 17.68
C PRO A 58 -23.63 -23.94 18.58
N CYS A 59 -24.59 -23.02 18.72
CA CYS A 59 -24.56 -22.01 19.74
C CYS A 59 -24.65 -22.71 21.12
N ILE A 60 -23.73 -22.35 22.02
CA ILE A 60 -23.67 -22.93 23.38
C ILE A 60 -24.33 -22.03 24.43
N GLY A 61 -24.70 -20.82 24.06
CA GLY A 61 -25.41 -19.88 24.93
C GLY A 61 -25.65 -18.55 24.23
N THR A 62 -26.81 -17.95 24.51
CA THR A 62 -27.16 -16.59 24.11
C THR A 62 -27.41 -15.78 25.37
N LEU A 63 -26.68 -14.68 25.53
CA LEU A 63 -26.71 -13.82 26.72
C LEU A 63 -27.05 -12.39 26.31
N PRO A 64 -28.03 -11.73 27.00
CA PRO A 64 -28.37 -10.35 26.71
C PRO A 64 -27.26 -9.38 27.14
N LEU A 65 -27.00 -8.36 26.33
CA LEU A 65 -26.14 -7.24 26.68
C LEU A 65 -26.93 -6.17 27.44
N GLN A 66 -26.25 -5.45 28.32
CA GLN A 66 -26.82 -4.32 29.05
C GLN A 66 -26.53 -3.02 28.27
N ARG A 67 -27.58 -2.21 28.06
CA ARG A 67 -27.46 -0.90 27.42
C ARG A 67 -26.87 0.10 28.41
N GLY A 68 -25.78 0.74 28.02
CA GLY A 68 -25.12 1.82 28.72
C GLY A 68 -25.35 3.19 28.07
N PRO A 69 -24.58 4.21 28.48
CA PRO A 69 -24.65 5.55 27.90
C PRO A 69 -24.14 5.57 26.46
N GLN A 70 -24.52 6.62 25.72
CA GLN A 70 -24.06 6.90 24.34
C GLN A 70 -24.30 5.75 23.35
N GLY A 71 -25.25 4.83 23.66
CA GLY A 71 -25.62 3.70 22.81
C GLY A 71 -24.66 2.53 22.84
N VAL A 72 -23.79 2.44 23.85
CA VAL A 72 -22.92 1.28 24.05
C VAL A 72 -23.67 0.18 24.77
N TRP A 73 -23.56 -1.04 24.28
CA TRP A 73 -24.05 -2.26 24.90
C TRP A 73 -22.88 -3.09 25.39
N SER A 74 -22.98 -3.69 26.57
CA SER A 74 -21.87 -4.45 27.14
C SER A 74 -22.31 -5.67 27.95
N ILE A 75 -21.38 -6.63 28.06
CA ILE A 75 -21.51 -7.77 28.96
C ILE A 75 -20.15 -8.16 29.50
N TRP A 76 -20.13 -8.71 30.72
CA TRP A 76 -18.96 -9.37 31.28
C TRP A 76 -19.15 -10.89 31.24
N LEU A 77 -18.23 -11.60 30.59
CA LEU A 77 -18.18 -13.06 30.53
C LEU A 77 -17.10 -13.53 31.51
N PRO A 78 -17.44 -14.18 32.63
CA PRO A 78 -16.48 -14.60 33.63
C PRO A 78 -15.64 -15.80 33.18
N GLY A 79 -14.40 -15.90 33.71
CA GLY A 79 -13.45 -16.97 33.42
C GLY A 79 -12.70 -16.79 32.11
N ASP A 80 -11.72 -17.67 31.85
CA ASP A 80 -10.92 -17.64 30.64
C ASP A 80 -11.77 -17.98 29.41
N GLN A 81 -12.06 -16.97 28.60
CA GLN A 81 -12.85 -17.09 27.38
C GLN A 81 -11.97 -17.24 26.11
N HIS A 82 -10.65 -17.29 26.24
CA HIS A 82 -9.77 -17.45 25.09
C HIS A 82 -10.13 -18.71 24.29
N GLY A 83 -10.23 -18.59 22.98
CA GLY A 83 -10.57 -19.69 22.10
C GLY A 83 -12.06 -19.88 21.83
N HIS A 84 -12.95 -19.21 22.58
CA HIS A 84 -14.36 -19.16 22.24
C HIS A 84 -14.62 -18.21 21.08
N TYR A 85 -15.61 -18.57 20.28
CA TYR A 85 -16.11 -17.72 19.20
C TYR A 85 -17.45 -17.12 19.57
N TYR A 86 -17.77 -15.98 18.96
CA TYR A 86 -19.02 -15.28 19.24
C TYR A 86 -19.53 -14.50 18.04
N THR A 87 -20.82 -14.20 18.07
CA THR A 87 -21.50 -13.22 17.24
C THR A 87 -22.40 -12.36 18.11
N PHE A 88 -22.82 -11.21 17.61
CA PHE A 88 -23.88 -10.44 18.21
C PHE A 88 -25.19 -10.67 17.46
N THR A 89 -26.31 -10.69 18.17
CA THR A 89 -27.64 -10.51 17.61
C THR A 89 -28.13 -9.12 18.01
N VAL A 90 -28.36 -8.25 17.02
CA VAL A 90 -28.78 -6.87 17.23
C VAL A 90 -30.16 -6.66 16.61
N THR A 91 -31.13 -6.16 17.39
CA THR A 91 -32.47 -5.85 16.92
C THR A 91 -32.62 -4.34 16.72
N VAL A 92 -32.91 -3.95 15.47
CA VAL A 92 -33.18 -2.56 15.08
C VAL A 92 -34.45 -2.54 14.24
N ASP A 93 -35.38 -1.63 14.56
CA ASP A 93 -36.70 -1.52 13.92
C ASP A 93 -37.45 -2.85 13.88
N GLY A 94 -37.38 -3.63 14.97
CA GLY A 94 -38.03 -4.95 15.10
C GLY A 94 -37.36 -6.07 14.29
N VAL A 95 -36.24 -5.81 13.58
CA VAL A 95 -35.51 -6.80 12.79
C VAL A 95 -34.22 -7.21 13.51
N ALA A 96 -34.16 -8.50 13.90
CA ALA A 96 -32.96 -9.09 14.50
C ALA A 96 -31.96 -9.53 13.42
N ARG A 97 -30.68 -9.14 13.56
CA ARG A 97 -29.59 -9.53 12.68
C ARG A 97 -28.45 -10.12 13.49
N GLU A 98 -28.00 -11.31 13.09
CA GLU A 98 -26.78 -11.89 13.63
C GLU A 98 -25.56 -11.37 12.83
N THR A 99 -24.47 -11.00 13.53
CA THR A 99 -23.29 -10.39 12.95
C THR A 99 -22.04 -10.65 13.77
N GLY A 100 -20.86 -10.61 13.12
CA GLY A 100 -19.59 -10.51 13.82
C GLY A 100 -19.44 -9.16 14.54
N ASP A 101 -18.42 -9.08 15.38
CA ASP A 101 -18.05 -7.84 16.08
C ASP A 101 -17.21 -6.94 15.15
N PRO A 102 -17.61 -5.69 14.90
CA PRO A 102 -16.79 -4.75 14.12
C PRO A 102 -15.37 -4.55 14.66
N TYR A 103 -15.19 -4.73 15.97
CA TYR A 103 -13.89 -4.59 16.64
C TYR A 103 -13.20 -5.92 16.95
N ALA A 104 -13.65 -7.05 16.40
CA ALA A 104 -13.01 -8.35 16.59
C ALA A 104 -11.51 -8.32 16.28
N ARG A 105 -10.71 -9.03 17.07
CA ARG A 105 -9.23 -9.12 16.92
C ARG A 105 -8.77 -10.42 16.29
N ALA A 106 -9.67 -11.38 16.13
CA ALA A 106 -9.49 -12.64 15.43
C ALA A 106 -10.84 -13.14 14.95
N GLY A 107 -10.85 -13.97 13.92
CA GLY A 107 -12.07 -14.53 13.35
C GLY A 107 -11.90 -16.00 12.96
N GLY A 108 -13.01 -16.71 12.90
CA GLY A 108 -13.08 -18.06 12.36
C GLY A 108 -13.12 -18.07 10.83
N LEU A 109 -13.43 -19.23 10.28
CA LEU A 109 -13.47 -19.49 8.84
C LEU A 109 -14.36 -18.45 8.11
N ASN A 110 -13.82 -17.84 7.05
CA ASN A 110 -14.47 -16.78 6.25
C ASN A 110 -14.89 -15.54 7.08
N GLY A 111 -14.28 -15.30 8.24
CA GLY A 111 -14.60 -14.17 9.10
C GLY A 111 -16.01 -14.16 9.71
N LEU A 112 -16.78 -15.27 9.61
CA LEU A 112 -18.20 -15.30 9.98
C LEU A 112 -18.45 -15.18 11.48
N ARG A 113 -17.52 -15.65 12.31
CA ARG A 113 -17.58 -15.56 13.77
C ARG A 113 -16.34 -14.88 14.30
N SER A 114 -16.52 -13.92 15.16
CA SER A 114 -15.44 -13.29 15.93
C SER A 114 -14.89 -14.26 16.96
N MET A 115 -13.59 -14.16 17.28
CA MET A 115 -12.93 -14.98 18.30
C MET A 115 -12.49 -14.13 19.47
N ILE A 116 -12.74 -14.59 20.69
CA ILE A 116 -12.12 -14.04 21.90
C ILE A 116 -10.69 -14.56 21.96
N VAL A 117 -9.72 -13.68 21.82
CA VAL A 117 -8.32 -14.02 21.72
C VAL A 117 -7.49 -13.31 22.78
N ASP A 118 -6.64 -14.05 23.47
CA ASP A 118 -5.52 -13.49 24.21
C ASP A 118 -4.40 -13.17 23.21
N LEU A 119 -4.24 -11.89 22.87
CA LEU A 119 -3.26 -11.44 21.89
C LEU A 119 -1.81 -11.74 22.33
N ALA A 120 -1.55 -11.85 23.63
CA ALA A 120 -0.23 -12.21 24.13
C ALA A 120 0.15 -13.66 23.73
N ARG A 121 -0.82 -14.56 23.66
CA ARG A 121 -0.60 -15.97 23.19
C ARG A 121 -0.36 -16.07 21.68
N THR A 122 -0.60 -15.00 20.93
CA THR A 122 -0.34 -14.94 19.48
C THR A 122 1.00 -14.29 19.14
N ALA A 123 1.71 -13.78 20.14
CA ALA A 123 3.03 -13.19 19.96
C ALA A 123 4.06 -14.28 19.56
N PRO A 124 4.77 -14.12 18.43
CA PRO A 124 5.87 -15.02 18.10
C PRO A 124 7.04 -14.82 19.08
N ALA A 125 7.96 -15.80 19.11
CA ALA A 125 9.12 -15.72 19.98
C ALA A 125 9.95 -14.46 19.69
N GLY A 126 10.17 -13.63 20.71
CA GLY A 126 10.91 -12.37 20.59
C GLY A 126 10.10 -11.17 20.13
N TRP A 127 8.77 -11.30 20.02
CA TRP A 127 7.88 -10.22 19.59
C TRP A 127 7.97 -8.97 20.48
N GLU A 128 8.22 -9.17 21.78
CA GLU A 128 8.45 -8.10 22.74
C GLU A 128 9.70 -7.24 22.48
N ARG A 129 10.60 -7.75 21.62
CA ARG A 129 11.83 -7.07 21.19
C ARG A 129 11.75 -6.59 19.75
N ASP A 130 10.66 -6.91 19.04
CA ASP A 130 10.46 -6.43 17.69
C ASP A 130 10.27 -4.90 17.71
N VAL A 131 11.05 -4.23 16.90
CA VAL A 131 11.01 -2.77 16.74
C VAL A 131 10.96 -2.41 15.28
N ARG A 132 10.19 -1.37 14.96
CA ARG A 132 10.15 -0.83 13.60
C ARG A 132 11.56 -0.46 13.13
N PRO A 133 11.99 -0.89 11.93
CA PRO A 133 13.29 -0.52 11.40
C PRO A 133 13.34 0.98 11.11
N VAL A 134 14.41 1.64 11.55
CA VAL A 134 14.66 3.05 11.20
C VAL A 134 15.17 3.11 9.77
N ILE A 135 14.35 3.64 8.86
CA ILE A 135 14.70 3.77 7.44
C ILE A 135 14.98 5.23 7.13
N PRO A 136 16.26 5.58 6.90
CA PRO A 136 16.64 6.94 6.54
C PRO A 136 15.87 7.44 5.30
N PRO A 137 15.51 8.74 5.21
CA PRO A 137 14.75 9.28 4.09
C PRO A 137 15.30 8.92 2.70
N ALA A 138 16.61 8.93 2.52
CA ALA A 138 17.28 8.55 1.27
C ALA A 138 17.11 7.07 0.87
N ARG A 139 16.81 6.19 1.83
CA ARG A 139 16.55 4.77 1.61
C ARG A 139 15.07 4.42 1.53
N ARG A 140 14.18 5.38 1.76
CA ARG A 140 12.75 5.18 1.63
C ARG A 140 12.41 4.89 0.17
N SER A 141 11.96 3.69 -0.08
CA SER A 141 11.42 3.18 -1.34
C SER A 141 10.44 2.08 -1.02
N VAL A 142 9.38 1.95 -1.80
CA VAL A 142 8.29 1.01 -1.55
C VAL A 142 8.26 -0.04 -2.65
N TRP A 143 8.12 -1.30 -2.29
CA TRP A 143 7.92 -2.43 -3.20
C TRP A 143 6.58 -3.09 -2.89
N GLU A 144 5.61 -2.96 -3.79
CA GLU A 144 4.25 -3.43 -3.61
C GLU A 144 4.08 -4.88 -4.02
N VAL A 145 3.49 -5.70 -3.15
CA VAL A 145 3.23 -7.11 -3.45
C VAL A 145 1.99 -7.66 -2.74
N SER A 146 1.27 -8.59 -3.38
CA SER A 146 0.30 -9.45 -2.71
C SER A 146 1.02 -10.59 -1.96
N VAL A 147 0.56 -10.91 -0.76
CA VAL A 147 1.05 -12.09 0.00
C VAL A 147 0.98 -13.36 -0.86
N ARG A 148 -0.10 -13.48 -1.65
CA ARG A 148 -0.30 -14.61 -2.54
C ARG A 148 0.75 -14.66 -3.64
N ASP A 149 0.97 -13.55 -4.32
CA ASP A 149 1.86 -13.48 -5.50
C ASP A 149 3.32 -13.72 -5.14
N PHE A 150 3.74 -13.32 -3.94
CA PHE A 150 5.12 -13.34 -3.48
C PHE A 150 5.81 -14.69 -3.64
N SER A 151 5.11 -15.78 -3.32
CA SER A 151 5.73 -17.12 -3.26
C SER A 151 4.92 -18.22 -3.94
N GLN A 152 3.79 -17.88 -4.58
CA GLN A 152 2.90 -18.88 -5.20
C GLN A 152 3.59 -19.69 -6.29
N ASP A 153 4.60 -19.14 -6.96
CA ASP A 153 5.43 -19.87 -7.92
C ASP A 153 6.16 -21.04 -7.24
N ALA A 154 6.04 -22.23 -7.82
CA ALA A 154 6.79 -23.41 -7.35
C ALA A 154 8.32 -23.21 -7.43
N ALA A 155 8.77 -22.39 -8.38
CA ALA A 155 10.18 -22.04 -8.55
C ALA A 155 10.71 -21.11 -7.46
N SER A 156 9.85 -20.53 -6.60
CA SER A 156 10.26 -19.66 -5.50
C SER A 156 11.20 -20.31 -4.48
N GLY A 157 11.28 -21.64 -4.43
CA GLY A 157 12.04 -22.36 -3.40
C GLY A 157 11.34 -22.41 -2.04
N VAL A 158 10.18 -21.76 -1.88
CA VAL A 158 9.38 -21.82 -0.65
C VAL A 158 8.71 -23.19 -0.54
N ARG A 159 8.71 -23.76 0.67
CA ARG A 159 8.05 -25.05 0.93
C ARG A 159 6.57 -25.01 0.54
N PRO A 160 6.01 -26.08 -0.04
CA PRO A 160 4.64 -26.07 -0.61
C PRO A 160 3.54 -25.59 0.34
N ALA A 161 3.62 -25.97 1.64
CA ALA A 161 2.62 -25.59 2.64
C ALA A 161 2.59 -24.08 2.96
N TRP A 162 3.65 -23.33 2.62
CA TRP A 162 3.76 -21.91 2.91
C TRP A 162 3.62 -21.01 1.69
N ARG A 163 3.56 -21.57 0.49
CA ARG A 163 3.41 -20.81 -0.75
C ARG A 163 2.13 -19.99 -0.74
N GLY A 164 2.25 -18.69 -1.03
CA GLY A 164 1.14 -17.75 -1.04
C GLY A 164 0.55 -17.46 0.35
N LYS A 165 1.32 -17.67 1.42
CA LYS A 165 0.92 -17.48 2.82
C LYS A 165 1.89 -16.56 3.56
N PHE A 166 1.46 -16.05 4.73
CA PHE A 166 2.30 -15.20 5.60
C PHE A 166 3.65 -15.84 5.90
N LEU A 167 3.69 -17.12 6.22
CA LEU A 167 4.91 -17.83 6.56
C LEU A 167 5.94 -17.93 5.42
N ALA A 168 5.56 -17.67 4.17
CA ALA A 168 6.52 -17.60 3.07
C ALA A 168 7.58 -16.52 3.27
N PHE A 169 7.23 -15.42 3.94
CA PHE A 169 8.14 -14.32 4.25
C PHE A 169 9.15 -14.67 5.34
N THR A 170 8.89 -15.70 6.14
CA THR A 170 9.80 -16.14 7.22
C THR A 170 10.87 -17.11 6.74
N GLN A 171 10.69 -17.73 5.56
CA GLN A 171 11.63 -18.72 5.04
C GLN A 171 12.86 -18.03 4.47
N THR A 172 13.99 -18.19 5.14
CA THR A 172 15.31 -17.70 4.69
C THR A 172 15.98 -18.70 3.76
N GLY A 173 16.99 -18.24 3.00
CA GLY A 173 17.80 -19.10 2.13
C GLY A 173 17.07 -19.59 0.87
N THR A 174 15.91 -19.03 0.54
CA THR A 174 15.18 -19.42 -0.68
C THR A 174 15.92 -18.98 -1.94
N THR A 175 15.98 -19.91 -2.91
CA THR A 175 16.59 -19.68 -4.23
C THR A 175 15.73 -20.32 -5.31
N LEU A 176 15.92 -19.89 -6.56
CA LEU A 176 15.18 -20.38 -7.72
C LEU A 176 15.34 -21.91 -7.85
N HIS A 177 14.23 -22.64 -7.75
CA HIS A 177 14.21 -24.11 -7.72
C HIS A 177 15.12 -24.74 -6.63
N GLY A 178 15.57 -23.99 -5.64
CA GLY A 178 16.51 -24.45 -4.64
C GLY A 178 17.95 -24.60 -5.15
N ASP A 179 18.35 -23.84 -6.18
CA ASP A 179 19.67 -23.93 -6.82
C ASP A 179 20.83 -23.39 -5.98
N GLY A 180 20.56 -22.75 -4.85
CA GLY A 180 21.57 -22.18 -3.95
C GLY A 180 22.26 -20.91 -4.47
N ILE A 181 21.91 -20.41 -5.67
CA ILE A 181 22.63 -19.33 -6.36
C ILE A 181 21.75 -18.10 -6.57
N HIS A 182 20.52 -18.29 -7.08
CA HIS A 182 19.64 -17.20 -7.47
C HIS A 182 18.61 -16.91 -6.36
N PRO A 183 18.77 -15.86 -5.56
CA PRO A 183 17.90 -15.57 -4.42
C PRO A 183 16.48 -15.25 -4.88
N THR A 184 15.51 -15.70 -4.10
CA THR A 184 14.08 -15.44 -4.26
C THR A 184 13.50 -14.89 -2.96
N CYS A 185 12.28 -14.42 -2.98
CA CYS A 185 11.50 -14.03 -1.82
C CYS A 185 12.26 -13.07 -0.87
N LEU A 186 12.33 -13.36 0.43
CA LEU A 186 12.98 -12.48 1.41
C LEU A 186 14.45 -12.23 1.11
N ASN A 187 15.18 -13.24 0.65
CA ASN A 187 16.59 -13.08 0.27
C ASN A 187 16.79 -12.17 -0.94
N TYR A 188 15.86 -12.21 -1.89
CA TYR A 188 15.83 -11.28 -3.02
C TYR A 188 15.60 -9.85 -2.56
N LEU A 189 14.61 -9.60 -1.68
CA LEU A 189 14.31 -8.27 -1.15
C LEU A 189 15.50 -7.66 -0.41
N LYS A 190 16.19 -8.44 0.44
CA LYS A 190 17.43 -8.02 1.11
C LYS A 190 18.52 -7.59 0.11
N ARG A 191 18.62 -8.28 -1.03
CA ARG A 191 19.59 -7.96 -2.07
C ARG A 191 19.17 -6.76 -2.91
N LEU A 192 17.87 -6.59 -3.19
CA LEU A 192 17.33 -5.44 -3.94
C LEU A 192 17.54 -4.14 -3.18
N GLY A 193 17.36 -4.15 -1.86
CA GLY A 193 17.67 -3.01 -0.99
C GLY A 193 16.55 -1.98 -0.89
N VAL A 194 15.31 -2.37 -1.09
CA VAL A 194 14.11 -1.53 -0.83
C VAL A 194 13.95 -1.25 0.65
N GLY A 195 13.39 -0.10 0.99
CA GLY A 195 13.15 0.29 2.38
C GLY A 195 11.90 -0.34 2.96
N TYR A 196 10.83 -0.42 2.18
CA TYR A 196 9.53 -0.92 2.62
C TYR A 196 8.95 -1.94 1.65
N VAL A 197 8.21 -2.90 2.19
CA VAL A 197 7.26 -3.73 1.45
C VAL A 197 5.85 -3.24 1.75
N GLN A 198 5.13 -2.80 0.73
CA GLN A 198 3.69 -2.58 0.82
C GLN A 198 2.98 -3.89 0.50
N LEU A 199 2.22 -4.38 1.46
CA LEU A 199 1.36 -5.53 1.28
C LEU A 199 -0.01 -5.07 0.79
N MET A 200 -0.46 -5.56 -0.37
CA MET A 200 -1.87 -5.47 -0.77
C MET A 200 -2.74 -6.02 0.36
N PRO A 201 -4.06 -5.73 0.42
CA PRO A 201 -4.85 -5.93 1.63
C PRO A 201 -4.60 -7.26 2.33
N ILE A 202 -4.30 -7.19 3.64
CA ILE A 202 -4.01 -8.35 4.50
C ILE A 202 -5.04 -8.56 5.59
N PHE A 203 -6.02 -7.67 5.76
CA PHE A 203 -7.17 -7.94 6.61
C PHE A 203 -8.18 -8.85 5.90
N ASP A 204 -9.13 -9.37 6.66
CA ASP A 204 -10.12 -10.36 6.20
C ASP A 204 -11.00 -9.82 5.07
N PHE A 205 -11.07 -10.55 3.94
CA PHE A 205 -11.82 -10.18 2.75
C PHE A 205 -12.70 -11.33 2.24
N GLY A 206 -13.74 -11.04 1.45
CA GLY A 206 -14.88 -11.92 1.28
C GLY A 206 -14.91 -12.80 0.03
N SER A 207 -14.11 -12.53 -0.99
CA SER A 207 -14.21 -13.20 -2.29
C SER A 207 -13.43 -14.51 -2.41
N VAL A 208 -12.65 -14.87 -1.40
CA VAL A 208 -11.93 -16.15 -1.31
C VAL A 208 -12.60 -17.00 -0.22
N ASP A 209 -13.13 -18.15 -0.60
CA ASP A 209 -13.73 -19.11 0.34
C ASP A 209 -12.63 -19.95 1.00
N GLU A 210 -12.32 -19.64 2.25
CA GLU A 210 -11.29 -20.30 3.04
C GLU A 210 -11.53 -21.80 3.28
N ALA A 211 -12.80 -22.25 3.15
CA ALA A 211 -13.18 -23.66 3.28
C ALA A 211 -12.79 -24.49 2.05
N LYS A 212 -12.44 -23.86 0.93
CA LYS A 212 -12.17 -24.53 -0.32
C LYS A 212 -10.68 -24.49 -0.69
N PRO A 213 -10.20 -25.40 -1.56
CA PRO A 213 -8.83 -25.38 -2.04
C PRO A 213 -8.48 -24.04 -2.69
N LEU A 214 -7.43 -23.39 -2.19
CA LEU A 214 -7.00 -22.05 -2.61
C LEU A 214 -6.32 -21.99 -3.99
N LEU A 215 -5.93 -23.14 -4.58
CA LEU A 215 -5.21 -23.21 -5.85
C LEU A 215 -5.92 -22.56 -7.03
N ARG A 216 -7.26 -22.51 -7.00
CA ARG A 216 -8.09 -21.96 -8.08
C ARG A 216 -8.80 -20.67 -7.71
N GLN A 217 -8.58 -20.16 -6.51
CA GLN A 217 -9.18 -18.95 -6.02
C GLN A 217 -8.13 -17.85 -5.97
N TYR A 218 -8.49 -16.66 -6.37
CA TYR A 218 -7.64 -15.48 -6.32
C TYR A 218 -8.48 -14.22 -6.24
N ASN A 219 -8.08 -13.33 -5.38
CA ASN A 219 -8.48 -11.94 -5.37
C ASN A 219 -7.32 -11.07 -4.85
N TRP A 220 -7.29 -9.80 -5.21
CA TRP A 220 -6.35 -8.84 -4.64
C TRP A 220 -6.64 -8.50 -3.18
N GLY A 221 -7.92 -8.66 -2.73
CA GLY A 221 -8.34 -8.40 -1.36
C GLY A 221 -9.03 -7.05 -1.12
N TYR A 222 -9.41 -6.33 -2.19
CA TYR A 222 -10.15 -5.07 -2.07
C TYR A 222 -11.66 -5.27 -1.91
N ASP A 223 -12.05 -6.28 -1.16
CA ASP A 223 -13.43 -6.60 -0.81
C ASP A 223 -13.56 -6.96 0.69
N PRO A 224 -13.25 -5.98 1.59
CA PRO A 224 -13.12 -6.21 3.02
C PRO A 224 -14.42 -6.67 3.68
N THR A 225 -14.29 -7.63 4.62
CA THR A 225 -15.37 -8.10 5.50
C THR A 225 -15.12 -7.74 6.95
N ASN A 226 -13.86 -7.77 7.39
CA ASN A 226 -13.44 -7.36 8.72
C ASN A 226 -12.11 -6.60 8.64
N TYR A 227 -12.02 -5.44 9.30
CA TYR A 227 -10.83 -4.59 9.22
C TYR A 227 -9.77 -4.85 10.31
N ASN A 228 -10.10 -5.61 11.37
CA ASN A 228 -9.28 -5.65 12.57
C ASN A 228 -8.63 -7.01 12.86
N PHE A 229 -8.61 -7.91 11.89
CA PHE A 229 -7.82 -9.15 11.95
C PHE A 229 -7.37 -9.63 10.58
N PRO A 230 -6.27 -10.41 10.50
CA PRO A 230 -5.68 -10.82 9.23
C PRO A 230 -6.56 -11.79 8.43
N GLU A 231 -6.38 -11.79 7.11
CA GLU A 231 -6.97 -12.71 6.14
C GLU A 231 -6.60 -14.17 6.43
N GLY A 232 -7.60 -15.03 6.49
CA GLY A 232 -7.39 -16.44 6.81
C GLY A 232 -6.81 -17.27 5.68
N SER A 233 -7.08 -16.94 4.42
CA SER A 233 -6.49 -17.65 3.28
C SER A 233 -4.97 -17.50 3.20
N TYR A 234 -4.41 -16.49 3.86
CA TYR A 234 -2.96 -16.30 3.99
C TYR A 234 -2.34 -17.04 5.17
N SER A 235 -3.16 -17.66 6.05
CA SER A 235 -2.65 -18.49 7.15
C SER A 235 -2.60 -19.97 6.78
N THR A 236 -1.86 -20.76 7.56
CA THR A 236 -1.79 -22.22 7.36
C THR A 236 -3.02 -22.94 7.89
N ASP A 237 -3.78 -22.33 8.80
CA ASP A 237 -5.04 -22.85 9.35
C ASP A 237 -6.07 -21.72 9.51
N PRO A 238 -6.90 -21.47 8.48
CA PRO A 238 -7.90 -20.40 8.52
C PRO A 238 -9.04 -20.64 9.51
N ALA A 239 -9.26 -21.89 9.93
CA ALA A 239 -10.33 -22.23 10.87
C ALA A 239 -10.01 -21.79 12.32
N ARG A 240 -8.74 -21.54 12.62
CA ARG A 240 -8.27 -21.12 13.94
C ARG A 240 -7.80 -19.66 13.91
N GLY A 241 -8.60 -18.77 14.49
CA GLY A 241 -8.36 -17.35 14.44
C GLY A 241 -7.00 -16.89 14.99
N GLU A 242 -6.49 -17.53 16.05
CA GLU A 242 -5.19 -17.22 16.62
C GLU A 242 -4.02 -17.55 15.70
N VAL A 243 -4.18 -18.50 14.75
CA VAL A 243 -3.13 -18.89 13.81
C VAL A 243 -2.86 -17.76 12.81
N ARG A 244 -3.93 -17.18 12.21
CA ARG A 244 -3.79 -16.07 11.27
C ARG A 244 -3.13 -14.84 11.90
N VAL A 245 -3.46 -14.56 13.17
CA VAL A 245 -2.87 -13.46 13.94
C VAL A 245 -1.37 -13.68 14.15
N ARG A 246 -1.00 -14.87 14.65
CA ARG A 246 0.42 -15.22 14.91
C ARG A 246 1.26 -15.21 13.64
N GLU A 247 0.79 -15.86 12.56
CA GLU A 247 1.56 -15.95 11.32
C GLU A 247 1.74 -14.61 10.62
N CYS A 248 0.76 -13.69 10.72
CA CYS A 248 0.91 -12.32 10.27
C CYS A 248 2.00 -11.57 11.05
N LYS A 249 2.05 -11.71 12.38
CA LYS A 249 3.13 -11.15 13.22
C LYS A 249 4.50 -11.77 12.88
N GLU A 250 4.57 -13.09 12.64
CA GLU A 250 5.80 -13.76 12.21
C GLU A 250 6.34 -13.20 10.88
N MET A 251 5.47 -12.95 9.93
CA MET A 251 5.81 -12.28 8.65
C MET A 251 6.42 -10.90 8.90
N ILE A 252 5.76 -10.07 9.71
CA ILE A 252 6.20 -8.71 10.00
C ILE A 252 7.56 -8.73 10.71
N ALA A 253 7.71 -9.57 11.75
CA ALA A 253 8.99 -9.73 12.46
C ALA A 253 10.13 -10.17 11.52
N ALA A 254 9.85 -11.03 10.54
CA ALA A 254 10.86 -11.47 9.57
C ALA A 254 11.30 -10.35 8.62
N LEU A 255 10.38 -9.49 8.20
CA LEU A 255 10.67 -8.29 7.40
C LEU A 255 11.47 -7.27 8.22
N HIS A 256 11.07 -6.99 9.47
CA HIS A 256 11.80 -6.11 10.39
C HIS A 256 13.23 -6.61 10.66
N ALA A 257 13.40 -7.90 10.91
CA ALA A 257 14.73 -8.53 11.07
C ALA A 257 15.59 -8.42 9.80
N ALA A 258 14.97 -8.24 8.64
CA ALA A 258 15.66 -7.96 7.38
C ALA A 258 15.97 -6.46 7.16
N GLY A 259 15.56 -5.57 8.09
CA GLY A 259 15.69 -4.12 7.98
C GLY A 259 14.70 -3.50 6.98
N ILE A 260 13.54 -4.13 6.77
CA ILE A 260 12.50 -3.74 5.81
C ILE A 260 11.24 -3.40 6.60
N GLY A 261 10.72 -2.18 6.42
CA GLY A 261 9.45 -1.77 7.01
C GLY A 261 8.25 -2.36 6.26
N VAL A 262 7.11 -2.46 6.94
CA VAL A 262 5.87 -3.03 6.40
C VAL A 262 4.80 -1.95 6.28
N ILE A 263 4.30 -1.74 5.08
CA ILE A 263 3.17 -0.86 4.80
C ILE A 263 1.95 -1.72 4.53
N MET A 264 0.86 -1.41 5.22
CA MET A 264 -0.43 -2.08 5.03
C MET A 264 -1.31 -1.26 4.11
N ASP A 265 -1.87 -1.91 3.10
CA ASP A 265 -2.92 -1.35 2.25
C ASP A 265 -4.26 -1.44 2.97
N VAL A 266 -4.92 -0.30 3.18
CA VAL A 266 -6.17 -0.20 3.94
C VAL A 266 -7.33 0.28 3.06
N VAL A 267 -8.45 -0.45 3.11
CA VAL A 267 -9.61 -0.27 2.23
C VAL A 267 -10.84 0.11 3.07
N TYR A 268 -10.73 1.20 3.86
CA TYR A 268 -11.87 1.64 4.68
C TYR A 268 -12.98 2.31 3.85
N ASN A 269 -12.75 2.58 2.58
CA ASN A 269 -13.68 3.31 1.72
C ASN A 269 -14.98 2.55 1.41
N HIS A 270 -15.02 1.24 1.56
CA HIS A 270 -16.21 0.40 1.37
C HIS A 270 -16.09 -0.95 2.10
N MET A 271 -17.19 -1.69 2.17
CA MET A 271 -17.22 -3.11 2.56
C MET A 271 -17.79 -3.97 1.44
N TYR A 272 -17.40 -5.25 1.44
CA TYR A 272 -17.72 -6.20 0.37
C TYR A 272 -19.23 -6.32 0.07
N ARG A 273 -20.08 -6.30 1.11
CA ARG A 273 -21.53 -6.47 0.97
C ARG A 273 -22.29 -5.45 1.80
N TYR A 274 -23.56 -5.27 1.50
CA TYR A 274 -24.47 -4.46 2.32
C TYR A 274 -24.65 -5.09 3.71
N GLU A 275 -24.89 -6.41 3.76
CA GLU A 275 -24.97 -7.17 5.01
C GLU A 275 -23.56 -7.44 5.54
N ASN A 276 -23.02 -6.48 6.27
CA ASN A 276 -21.69 -6.52 6.86
C ASN A 276 -21.75 -6.19 8.36
N VAL A 277 -20.64 -6.38 9.06
CA VAL A 277 -20.55 -6.19 10.51
C VAL A 277 -20.93 -4.77 10.97
N LEU A 278 -20.66 -3.75 10.17
CA LEU A 278 -21.01 -2.36 10.49
C LEU A 278 -22.51 -2.10 10.28
N ASN A 279 -23.04 -2.52 9.13
CA ASN A 279 -24.41 -2.24 8.74
C ASN A 279 -25.43 -3.10 9.50
N ASN A 280 -25.06 -4.33 9.86
CA ASN A 280 -25.91 -5.18 10.70
C ASN A 280 -25.98 -4.69 12.16
N THR A 281 -24.97 -3.94 12.60
CA THR A 281 -24.90 -3.36 13.95
C THR A 281 -25.65 -2.02 14.03
N VAL A 282 -25.36 -1.09 13.11
CA VAL A 282 -26.02 0.22 13.03
C VAL A 282 -26.38 0.50 11.57
N PRO A 283 -27.57 0.06 11.14
CA PRO A 283 -27.97 0.15 9.74
C PRO A 283 -27.82 1.56 9.16
N ASP A 284 -27.13 1.66 8.03
CA ASP A 284 -26.90 2.88 7.23
C ASP A 284 -26.06 3.99 7.92
N TYR A 285 -25.54 3.79 9.13
CA TYR A 285 -24.74 4.83 9.80
C TYR A 285 -23.34 4.98 9.21
N PHE A 286 -22.68 3.89 8.91
CA PHE A 286 -21.28 3.91 8.46
C PHE A 286 -21.12 4.21 6.96
N PHE A 287 -22.23 4.29 6.23
CA PHE A 287 -22.22 4.49 4.78
C PHE A 287 -22.98 5.75 4.37
N ARG A 288 -22.45 6.44 3.35
CA ARG A 288 -23.13 7.60 2.74
C ARG A 288 -24.33 7.15 1.93
N GLN A 289 -25.33 8.01 1.87
CA GLN A 289 -26.60 7.75 1.18
C GLN A 289 -26.88 8.87 0.18
N ASN A 290 -27.47 8.49 -0.94
CA ASN A 290 -28.08 9.40 -1.89
C ASN A 290 -29.33 10.05 -1.29
N GLU A 291 -29.92 11.03 -1.97
CA GLU A 291 -31.12 11.75 -1.49
C GLU A 291 -32.33 10.84 -1.31
N ASP A 292 -32.46 9.79 -2.14
CA ASP A 292 -33.53 8.79 -2.06
C ASP A 292 -33.33 7.76 -0.94
N GLY A 293 -32.19 7.83 -0.22
CA GLY A 293 -31.82 6.91 0.86
C GLY A 293 -31.09 5.65 0.41
N SER A 294 -30.89 5.43 -0.88
CA SER A 294 -30.01 4.35 -1.38
C SER A 294 -28.55 4.62 -1.01
N LEU A 295 -27.71 3.57 -0.96
CA LEU A 295 -26.29 3.76 -0.67
C LEU A 295 -25.59 4.50 -1.82
N SER A 296 -24.72 5.44 -1.48
CA SER A 296 -23.78 6.04 -2.43
C SER A 296 -22.75 5.01 -2.89
N ASN A 297 -22.29 5.15 -4.13
CA ASN A 297 -21.33 4.25 -4.77
C ASN A 297 -20.04 4.97 -5.21
N GLY A 298 -19.55 5.90 -4.41
CA GLY A 298 -18.29 6.61 -4.69
C GLY A 298 -17.08 5.69 -4.80
N SER A 299 -17.13 4.51 -4.17
CA SER A 299 -16.08 3.48 -4.32
C SER A 299 -16.13 2.72 -5.65
N GLY A 300 -17.27 2.72 -6.35
CA GLY A 300 -17.52 1.81 -7.47
C GLY A 300 -17.82 0.36 -7.06
N CYS A 301 -17.86 0.08 -5.73
CA CYS A 301 -18.04 -1.27 -5.16
C CYS A 301 -19.39 -1.45 -4.42
N GLY A 302 -20.35 -0.55 -4.63
CA GLY A 302 -21.74 -0.67 -4.13
C GLY A 302 -22.03 0.06 -2.84
N ASN A 303 -21.04 0.59 -2.14
CA ASN A 303 -21.21 1.42 -0.95
C ASN A 303 -20.01 2.36 -0.75
N GLU A 304 -20.14 3.32 0.15
CA GLU A 304 -19.15 4.36 0.39
C GLU A 304 -19.14 4.74 1.88
N PHE A 305 -17.99 4.60 2.52
CA PHE A 305 -17.84 4.83 3.96
C PHE A 305 -17.93 6.31 4.33
N ALA A 306 -18.72 6.63 5.36
CA ALA A 306 -18.98 7.99 5.82
C ALA A 306 -17.95 8.46 6.85
N SER A 307 -16.71 8.70 6.40
CA SER A 307 -15.55 9.04 7.27
C SER A 307 -15.78 10.30 8.12
N GLU A 308 -16.61 11.23 7.66
CA GLU A 308 -16.96 12.47 8.34
C GLU A 308 -17.85 12.28 9.57
N ARG A 309 -18.49 11.10 9.73
CA ARG A 309 -19.32 10.81 10.92
C ARG A 309 -18.43 10.41 12.12
N PRO A 310 -18.73 10.93 13.33
CA PRO A 310 -17.82 10.77 14.47
C PRO A 310 -17.41 9.33 14.80
N MET A 311 -18.37 8.38 14.81
CA MET A 311 -18.06 7.00 15.16
C MET A 311 -17.46 6.22 13.99
N ALA A 312 -17.67 6.64 12.74
CA ALA A 312 -16.99 6.11 11.57
C ALA A 312 -15.51 6.55 11.56
N ARG A 313 -15.25 7.84 11.79
CA ARG A 313 -13.89 8.37 12.00
C ARG A 313 -13.16 7.65 13.12
N LYS A 314 -13.83 7.51 14.29
CA LYS A 314 -13.27 6.78 15.44
C LYS A 314 -12.90 5.34 15.06
N TYR A 315 -13.80 4.63 14.38
CA TYR A 315 -13.58 3.25 13.95
C TYR A 315 -12.33 3.10 13.08
N MET A 316 -12.17 3.99 12.09
CA MET A 316 -11.00 4.02 11.22
C MET A 316 -9.72 4.31 11.99
N ILE A 317 -9.72 5.33 12.87
CA ILE A 317 -8.56 5.70 13.67
C ILE A 317 -8.19 4.60 14.67
N ASP A 318 -9.17 4.02 15.38
CA ASP A 318 -8.93 2.92 16.31
C ASP A 318 -8.31 1.70 15.60
N SER A 319 -8.76 1.41 14.38
CA SER A 319 -8.20 0.33 13.54
C SER A 319 -6.74 0.61 13.16
N LEU A 320 -6.43 1.82 12.69
CA LEU A 320 -5.04 2.22 12.36
C LEU A 320 -4.12 2.12 13.58
N LEU A 321 -4.55 2.64 14.73
CA LEU A 321 -3.79 2.57 15.98
C LEU A 321 -3.56 1.12 16.41
N TYR A 322 -4.57 0.26 16.29
CA TYR A 322 -4.46 -1.16 16.59
C TYR A 322 -3.41 -1.85 15.71
N TRP A 323 -3.47 -1.69 14.39
CA TRP A 323 -2.48 -2.27 13.49
C TRP A 323 -1.07 -1.71 13.73
N ALA A 324 -0.95 -0.41 14.03
CA ALA A 324 0.33 0.20 14.36
C ALA A 324 0.92 -0.31 15.68
N GLN A 325 0.10 -0.57 16.71
CA GLN A 325 0.57 -0.98 18.02
C GLN A 325 0.71 -2.49 18.18
N GLU A 326 -0.27 -3.26 17.70
CA GLU A 326 -0.31 -4.71 17.90
C GLU A 326 0.53 -5.48 16.87
N TYR A 327 0.59 -4.95 15.62
CA TYR A 327 1.35 -5.58 14.53
C TYR A 327 2.60 -4.80 14.13
N HIS A 328 2.90 -3.69 14.80
CA HIS A 328 4.06 -2.84 14.54
C HIS A 328 4.15 -2.34 13.09
N ILE A 329 3.01 -2.13 12.42
CA ILE A 329 2.95 -1.64 11.03
C ILE A 329 3.66 -0.29 10.89
N ASP A 330 4.53 -0.15 9.86
CA ASP A 330 5.38 1.02 9.61
C ASP A 330 4.76 2.05 8.65
N GLY A 331 3.63 1.74 8.06
CA GLY A 331 2.93 2.68 7.19
C GLY A 331 1.58 2.17 6.71
N PHE A 332 0.77 3.09 6.22
CA PHE A 332 -0.56 2.81 5.68
C PHE A 332 -0.73 3.46 4.31
N ARG A 333 -1.15 2.66 3.33
CA ARG A 333 -1.62 3.12 2.02
C ARG A 333 -3.14 3.10 2.02
N PHE A 334 -3.77 4.22 1.73
CA PHE A 334 -5.23 4.34 1.69
C PHE A 334 -5.73 4.15 0.26
N ASP A 335 -6.48 3.09 0.07
CA ASP A 335 -7.25 2.83 -1.14
C ASP A 335 -8.30 3.93 -1.31
N LEU A 336 -8.43 4.46 -2.55
CA LEU A 336 -9.37 5.53 -2.90
C LEU A 336 -9.43 6.65 -1.83
N MET A 337 -8.27 7.20 -1.45
CA MET A 337 -8.16 8.21 -0.40
C MET A 337 -9.03 9.44 -0.66
N GLY A 338 -9.34 9.73 -1.94
CA GLY A 338 -10.27 10.78 -2.33
C GLY A 338 -11.70 10.62 -1.82
N LEU A 339 -12.05 9.46 -1.24
CA LEU A 339 -13.34 9.22 -0.58
C LEU A 339 -13.37 9.61 0.90
N TYR A 340 -12.23 9.93 1.50
CA TYR A 340 -12.19 10.40 2.89
C TYR A 340 -12.12 11.91 2.94
N ASP A 341 -12.70 12.49 3.98
CA ASP A 341 -12.59 13.93 4.23
C ASP A 341 -11.20 14.29 4.80
N VAL A 342 -10.73 15.50 4.47
CA VAL A 342 -9.44 16.03 4.91
C VAL A 342 -9.30 16.02 6.44
N ASP A 343 -10.38 16.37 7.17
CA ASP A 343 -10.35 16.43 8.64
C ASP A 343 -10.07 15.04 9.23
N THR A 344 -10.70 14.00 8.67
CA THR A 344 -10.49 12.61 9.11
C THR A 344 -9.06 12.15 8.82
N MET A 345 -8.54 12.45 7.64
CA MET A 345 -7.16 12.07 7.29
C MET A 345 -6.13 12.78 8.18
N ASN A 346 -6.34 14.08 8.44
CA ASN A 346 -5.47 14.85 9.35
C ASN A 346 -5.58 14.35 10.80
N ALA A 347 -6.79 13.99 11.26
CA ALA A 347 -6.99 13.41 12.60
C ALA A 347 -6.31 12.03 12.72
N ALA A 348 -6.40 11.18 11.70
CA ALA A 348 -5.70 9.90 11.64
C ALA A 348 -4.17 10.10 11.70
N ARG A 349 -3.62 11.08 10.95
CA ARG A 349 -2.20 11.42 11.02
C ARG A 349 -1.79 11.87 12.41
N ALA A 350 -2.58 12.77 13.04
CA ALA A 350 -2.30 13.26 14.39
C ALA A 350 -2.34 12.13 15.43
N ALA A 351 -3.28 11.20 15.31
CA ALA A 351 -3.38 10.05 16.20
C ALA A 351 -2.18 9.10 16.08
N LEU A 352 -1.73 8.81 14.85
CA LEU A 352 -0.52 8.02 14.61
C LEU A 352 0.72 8.74 15.16
N ASP A 353 0.83 10.07 14.98
CA ASP A 353 1.96 10.86 15.49
C ASP A 353 2.11 10.85 17.01
N ALA A 354 1.01 10.65 17.71
CA ALA A 354 0.99 10.57 19.17
C ALA A 354 1.57 9.24 19.71
N LEU A 355 1.73 8.22 18.84
CA LEU A 355 2.36 6.96 19.24
C LEU A 355 3.88 7.12 19.39
N PRO A 356 4.53 6.34 20.27
CA PRO A 356 5.98 6.24 20.30
C PRO A 356 6.54 5.85 18.92
N GLY A 357 7.44 6.69 18.36
CA GLY A 357 7.95 6.50 17.00
C GLY A 357 6.92 6.72 15.88
N GLY A 358 5.71 7.20 16.20
CA GLY A 358 4.60 7.34 15.27
C GLY A 358 4.85 8.32 14.12
N ARG A 359 5.75 9.29 14.32
CA ARG A 359 6.16 10.24 13.29
C ARG A 359 6.89 9.59 12.10
N ASP A 360 7.46 8.40 12.30
CA ASP A 360 8.13 7.62 11.25
C ASP A 360 7.17 6.69 10.49
N ILE A 361 5.94 6.50 10.98
CA ILE A 361 4.90 5.75 10.29
C ILE A 361 4.50 6.50 9.03
N LEU A 362 4.69 5.89 7.87
CA LEU A 362 4.31 6.46 6.58
C LEU A 362 2.78 6.48 6.44
N MET A 363 2.26 7.50 5.75
CA MET A 363 0.84 7.61 5.44
C MET A 363 0.68 8.23 4.07
N TYR A 364 0.06 7.53 3.14
CA TYR A 364 -0.23 8.03 1.79
C TYR A 364 -1.40 7.26 1.17
N GLY A 365 -1.94 7.74 0.07
CA GLY A 365 -3.06 7.08 -0.59
C GLY A 365 -3.33 7.56 -1.99
N GLU A 366 -4.36 6.99 -2.59
CA GLU A 366 -4.83 7.34 -3.92
C GLU A 366 -5.72 8.59 -3.86
N PRO A 367 -5.31 9.70 -4.51
CA PRO A 367 -6.04 10.97 -4.42
C PRO A 367 -7.23 11.05 -5.41
N TRP A 368 -7.94 9.95 -5.61
CA TRP A 368 -9.10 9.82 -6.50
C TRP A 368 -10.20 8.97 -5.89
N GLN A 369 -11.31 8.83 -6.61
CA GLN A 369 -12.50 8.06 -6.28
C GLN A 369 -12.73 7.00 -7.36
N GLY A 370 -13.55 5.99 -7.05
CA GLY A 370 -14.00 4.99 -8.01
C GLY A 370 -15.25 5.42 -8.81
N GLY A 371 -16.04 6.34 -8.25
CA GLY A 371 -17.28 6.86 -8.84
C GLY A 371 -17.65 8.22 -8.24
N GLY A 372 -18.89 8.67 -8.43
CA GLY A 372 -19.38 9.93 -7.83
C GLY A 372 -19.64 9.77 -6.33
N SER A 373 -19.01 10.59 -5.49
CA SER A 373 -19.15 10.59 -4.03
C SER A 373 -20.29 11.49 -3.54
N GLN A 374 -20.90 11.12 -2.41
CA GLN A 374 -21.81 11.95 -1.62
C GLN A 374 -21.09 12.63 -0.43
N LEU A 375 -19.78 12.76 -0.48
CA LEU A 375 -19.02 13.51 0.51
C LEU A 375 -19.21 15.03 0.26
N HIS A 376 -19.90 15.70 1.18
CA HIS A 376 -20.12 17.16 1.13
C HIS A 376 -19.10 17.92 2.00
N ARG A 377 -17.83 17.55 1.90
CA ARG A 377 -16.70 18.17 2.59
C ARG A 377 -15.48 18.18 1.67
N TYR A 378 -14.38 18.79 2.10
CA TYR A 378 -13.13 18.73 1.37
C TYR A 378 -12.60 17.29 1.34
N GLU A 379 -12.48 16.76 0.14
CA GLU A 379 -11.95 15.42 -0.13
C GLU A 379 -10.43 15.40 -0.01
N ALA A 380 -9.87 14.29 0.48
CA ALA A 380 -8.42 14.10 0.54
C ALA A 380 -7.85 13.73 -0.86
N ASN A 381 -7.92 14.66 -1.79
CA ASN A 381 -7.52 14.52 -3.18
C ASN A 381 -6.46 15.56 -3.61
N LYS A 382 -6.05 15.53 -4.88
CA LYS A 382 -5.05 16.46 -5.43
C LYS A 382 -5.45 17.93 -5.30
N ALA A 383 -6.74 18.25 -5.50
CA ALA A 383 -7.22 19.63 -5.43
C ALA A 383 -7.10 20.23 -4.02
N ASN A 384 -7.14 19.40 -3.00
CA ASN A 384 -7.07 19.80 -1.60
C ASN A 384 -5.74 19.41 -0.93
N LEU A 385 -4.71 19.10 -1.71
CA LEU A 385 -3.40 18.65 -1.19
C LEU A 385 -2.81 19.64 -0.17
N ALA A 386 -2.98 20.94 -0.39
CA ALA A 386 -2.54 21.99 0.53
C ALA A 386 -3.27 22.00 1.90
N MET A 387 -4.40 21.29 2.02
CA MET A 387 -5.15 21.15 3.28
C MET A 387 -4.75 19.88 4.05
N LEU A 388 -4.09 18.93 3.40
CA LEU A 388 -3.57 17.73 4.04
C LEU A 388 -2.28 18.04 4.81
N ASN A 389 -2.08 17.35 5.92
CA ASN A 389 -0.82 17.41 6.65
C ASN A 389 0.35 17.02 5.70
N GLU A 390 1.49 17.72 5.80
CA GLU A 390 2.69 17.52 4.96
C GLU A 390 3.25 16.08 4.97
N ARG A 391 2.83 15.25 5.93
CA ARG A 391 3.23 13.83 6.05
C ARG A 391 2.14 12.87 5.59
N ILE A 392 1.14 13.36 4.86
CA ILE A 392 0.17 12.53 4.12
C ILE A 392 0.51 12.64 2.64
N GLY A 393 1.06 11.58 2.08
CA GLY A 393 1.45 11.51 0.67
C GLY A 393 0.30 11.13 -0.26
N ILE A 394 0.50 11.39 -1.55
CA ILE A 394 -0.44 10.98 -2.60
C ILE A 394 0.29 10.24 -3.72
N PHE A 395 -0.34 9.22 -4.29
CA PHE A 395 0.09 8.68 -5.57
C PHE A 395 0.02 9.75 -6.66
N CYS A 396 1.13 9.98 -7.36
CA CYS A 396 1.22 11.01 -8.38
C CYS A 396 1.03 10.40 -9.78
N ASP A 397 -0.22 10.35 -10.24
CA ASP A 397 -0.56 9.93 -11.59
C ASP A 397 0.01 10.87 -12.66
N ASP A 398 0.22 12.16 -12.34
CA ASP A 398 0.92 13.09 -13.22
C ASP A 398 2.37 12.62 -13.51
N THR A 399 3.10 12.13 -12.50
CA THR A 399 4.43 11.52 -12.67
C THR A 399 4.35 10.23 -13.49
N ARG A 400 3.40 9.35 -13.14
CA ARG A 400 3.19 8.07 -13.82
C ARG A 400 2.94 8.29 -15.32
N ASP A 401 1.98 9.15 -15.66
CA ASP A 401 1.51 9.36 -17.03
C ASP A 401 2.52 10.16 -17.86
N ALA A 402 3.28 11.08 -17.24
CA ALA A 402 4.40 11.74 -17.90
C ALA A 402 5.45 10.74 -18.38
N ILE A 403 5.79 9.75 -17.56
CA ILE A 403 6.87 8.79 -17.84
C ILE A 403 6.41 7.68 -18.79
N LYS A 404 5.29 6.98 -18.49
CA LYS A 404 4.85 5.79 -19.25
C LYS A 404 3.60 5.99 -20.11
N GLY A 405 3.02 7.19 -20.13
CA GLY A 405 1.74 7.46 -20.81
C GLY A 405 0.51 7.03 -20.00
N GLY A 406 -0.67 7.48 -20.42
CA GLY A 406 -1.93 7.28 -19.73
C GLY A 406 -2.26 5.81 -19.47
N CYS A 407 -2.74 5.50 -18.26
CA CYS A 407 -2.96 4.12 -17.83
C CYS A 407 -4.21 3.47 -18.43
N PHE A 408 -5.20 4.26 -18.88
CA PHE A 408 -6.46 3.77 -19.46
C PHE A 408 -6.38 3.50 -20.97
N ASN A 409 -5.30 3.95 -21.62
CA ASN A 409 -5.02 3.67 -23.03
C ASN A 409 -3.72 2.90 -23.16
N ALA A 410 -3.81 1.61 -23.49
CA ALA A 410 -2.64 0.72 -23.62
C ALA A 410 -1.58 1.24 -24.60
N ARG A 411 -1.99 2.01 -25.63
CA ARG A 411 -1.13 2.47 -26.73
C ARG A 411 -0.69 3.92 -26.63
N GLU A 412 -1.14 4.67 -25.60
CA GLU A 412 -0.70 6.04 -25.42
C GLU A 412 0.74 6.07 -24.90
N PRO A 413 1.71 6.62 -25.67
CA PRO A 413 3.10 6.68 -25.24
C PRO A 413 3.30 7.69 -24.11
N GLY A 414 4.35 7.50 -23.31
CA GLY A 414 4.90 8.48 -22.41
C GLY A 414 6.28 8.98 -22.85
N TYR A 415 6.98 9.67 -21.95
CA TYR A 415 8.32 10.14 -22.24
C TYR A 415 9.30 9.01 -22.54
N ALA A 416 9.20 7.90 -21.82
CA ALA A 416 10.09 6.75 -22.03
C ALA A 416 9.99 6.14 -23.45
N GLU A 417 8.86 6.36 -24.13
CA GLU A 417 8.62 5.95 -25.51
C GLU A 417 8.75 7.12 -26.51
N GLY A 418 9.27 8.26 -26.09
CA GLY A 418 9.55 9.40 -26.95
C GLY A 418 8.35 10.28 -27.27
N LYS A 419 7.30 10.33 -26.42
CA LYS A 419 6.12 11.19 -26.61
C LYS A 419 6.54 12.67 -26.73
N PRO A 420 6.20 13.37 -27.82
CA PRO A 420 6.48 14.81 -27.96
C PRO A 420 5.83 15.63 -26.85
N GLY A 421 6.54 16.66 -26.36
CA GLY A 421 6.02 17.62 -25.36
C GLY A 421 6.00 17.14 -23.91
N SER A 422 6.26 15.84 -23.64
CA SER A 422 6.24 15.30 -22.26
C SER A 422 7.44 15.72 -21.38
N PHE A 423 8.44 16.35 -21.95
CA PHE A 423 9.66 16.73 -21.21
C PHE A 423 9.42 17.77 -20.09
N TRP A 424 8.42 18.64 -20.23
CA TRP A 424 8.02 19.58 -19.17
C TRP A 424 7.46 18.85 -17.95
N ASP A 425 6.60 17.86 -18.17
CA ASP A 425 6.01 17.06 -17.09
C ASP A 425 7.07 16.19 -16.41
N VAL A 426 8.08 15.70 -17.14
CA VAL A 426 9.24 15.01 -16.55
C VAL A 426 10.04 15.96 -15.66
N GLY A 427 10.22 17.22 -16.05
CA GLY A 427 10.84 18.23 -15.18
C GLY A 427 10.05 18.43 -13.88
N GLY A 428 8.72 18.47 -13.96
CA GLY A 428 7.83 18.51 -12.80
C GLY A 428 7.97 17.25 -11.91
N ALA A 429 7.99 16.08 -12.53
CA ALA A 429 8.14 14.79 -11.83
C ALA A 429 9.48 14.72 -11.06
N VAL A 430 10.59 15.14 -11.68
CA VAL A 430 11.91 15.19 -11.04
C VAL A 430 11.92 16.12 -9.81
N ALA A 431 11.22 17.25 -9.88
CA ALA A 431 11.06 18.18 -8.76
C ALA A 431 10.00 17.77 -7.74
N ALA A 432 9.41 16.57 -7.86
CA ALA A 432 8.25 16.14 -7.10
C ALA A 432 7.13 17.22 -7.11
N TRP A 433 6.96 17.88 -8.25
CA TRP A 433 5.97 18.94 -8.50
C TRP A 433 6.07 20.18 -7.58
N CYS A 434 7.04 20.24 -6.65
CA CYS A 434 7.21 21.34 -5.71
C CYS A 434 7.44 22.71 -6.35
N ARG A 435 7.71 22.75 -7.66
CA ARG A 435 7.92 23.99 -8.45
C ARG A 435 6.80 24.22 -9.46
N SER A 436 5.65 23.60 -9.25
CA SER A 436 4.51 23.63 -10.18
C SER A 436 3.27 24.21 -9.51
N ASP A 437 2.58 25.12 -10.19
CA ASP A 437 1.28 25.62 -9.76
C ASP A 437 0.16 24.58 -9.96
N ARG A 438 0.41 23.56 -10.78
CA ARG A 438 -0.55 22.48 -11.09
C ARG A 438 -0.78 21.54 -9.91
N LEU A 439 0.27 21.27 -9.13
CA LEU A 439 0.22 20.38 -7.98
C LEU A 439 1.18 20.95 -6.91
N PRO A 440 0.67 21.68 -5.90
CA PRO A 440 1.51 22.34 -4.90
C PRO A 440 1.67 21.48 -3.64
N PRO A 441 2.56 20.45 -3.59
CA PRO A 441 2.84 19.73 -2.36
C PRO A 441 3.58 20.62 -1.35
N HIS A 442 3.36 20.36 -0.06
CA HIS A 442 4.10 21.03 1.02
C HIS A 442 5.55 20.59 1.07
N ALA A 443 5.83 19.35 0.67
CA ALA A 443 7.18 18.77 0.68
C ALA A 443 7.30 17.70 -0.41
N PRO A 444 8.53 17.43 -0.92
CA PRO A 444 8.73 16.36 -1.90
C PRO A 444 8.21 14.99 -1.43
N SER A 445 8.28 14.72 -0.13
CA SER A 445 7.82 13.46 0.48
C SER A 445 6.31 13.22 0.39
N GLN A 446 5.50 14.23 0.05
CA GLN A 446 4.08 14.04 -0.24
C GLN A 446 3.82 13.39 -1.61
N ILE A 447 4.82 13.34 -2.48
CA ILE A 447 4.68 12.77 -3.82
C ILE A 447 5.22 11.34 -3.83
N VAL A 448 4.32 10.38 -4.05
CA VAL A 448 4.69 8.99 -4.37
C VAL A 448 4.95 8.90 -5.86
N SER A 449 6.23 8.76 -6.22
CA SER A 449 6.70 8.72 -7.61
C SER A 449 6.76 7.29 -8.10
N TYR A 450 5.99 6.95 -9.13
CA TYR A 450 5.83 5.59 -9.63
C TYR A 450 5.52 5.55 -11.12
N VAL A 451 5.61 4.37 -11.70
CA VAL A 451 5.22 4.11 -13.10
C VAL A 451 4.25 2.93 -13.23
N SER A 452 4.24 2.01 -12.28
CA SER A 452 3.27 0.90 -12.23
C SER A 452 2.91 0.54 -10.80
N ALA A 453 1.71 -0.02 -10.62
CA ALA A 453 1.16 -0.57 -9.38
C ALA A 453 0.40 -1.87 -9.72
N HIS A 454 -0.30 -2.46 -8.73
CA HIS A 454 -1.13 -3.63 -8.99
C HIS A 454 -2.23 -3.36 -10.02
N ASP A 455 -2.78 -2.14 -10.05
CA ASP A 455 -3.78 -1.67 -10.99
C ASP A 455 -3.18 -1.35 -12.37
N ASN A 456 -3.99 -1.53 -13.40
CA ASN A 456 -3.67 -1.26 -14.80
C ASN A 456 -2.52 -2.14 -15.35
N PHE A 457 -1.87 -1.70 -16.41
CA PHE A 457 -0.79 -2.45 -17.05
C PHE A 457 0.49 -2.39 -16.22
N THR A 458 1.20 -3.51 -16.12
CA THR A 458 2.61 -3.48 -15.70
C THR A 458 3.40 -2.56 -16.63
N LEU A 459 4.53 -2.02 -16.16
CA LEU A 459 5.38 -1.20 -17.03
C LEU A 459 5.78 -1.96 -18.29
N TRP A 460 6.19 -3.22 -18.15
CA TRP A 460 6.58 -4.08 -19.28
C TRP A 460 5.46 -4.24 -20.32
N ASP A 461 4.26 -4.60 -19.86
CA ASP A 461 3.12 -4.80 -20.76
C ASP A 461 2.74 -3.50 -21.49
N LYS A 462 2.78 -2.37 -20.77
CA LYS A 462 2.51 -1.04 -21.34
C LYS A 462 3.51 -0.69 -22.45
N LEU A 463 4.81 -0.83 -22.20
CA LEU A 463 5.87 -0.55 -23.18
C LEU A 463 5.68 -1.40 -24.46
N LEU A 464 5.35 -2.68 -24.32
CA LEU A 464 5.10 -3.56 -25.46
C LEU A 464 3.82 -3.20 -26.21
N CYS A 465 2.73 -2.81 -25.51
CA CYS A 465 1.49 -2.37 -26.16
C CYS A 465 1.65 -1.07 -26.95
N VAL A 466 2.53 -0.16 -26.52
CA VAL A 466 2.86 1.04 -27.30
C VAL A 466 3.63 0.69 -28.57
N ARG A 467 4.54 -0.27 -28.50
CA ARG A 467 5.45 -0.65 -29.60
C ARG A 467 4.79 -1.54 -30.65
N TYR A 468 3.90 -2.44 -30.22
CA TYR A 468 3.36 -3.48 -31.07
C TYR A 468 1.84 -3.52 -31.07
N GLU A 469 1.26 -3.79 -32.23
CA GLU A 469 -0.19 -4.01 -32.33
C GLU A 469 -0.63 -5.32 -31.66
N ARG A 470 0.22 -6.34 -31.75
CA ARG A 470 0.02 -7.67 -31.14
C ARG A 470 1.30 -8.08 -30.41
N PRO A 471 1.49 -7.60 -29.16
CA PRO A 471 2.70 -7.84 -28.42
C PRO A 471 2.85 -9.31 -27.99
N GLU A 472 4.08 -9.82 -28.06
CA GLU A 472 4.47 -11.08 -27.44
C GLU A 472 5.10 -10.78 -26.08
N PHE A 473 4.28 -10.83 -25.03
CA PHE A 473 4.64 -10.35 -23.69
C PHE A 473 5.74 -11.17 -22.98
N THR A 474 5.99 -12.39 -23.45
CA THR A 474 7.00 -13.28 -22.87
C THR A 474 8.35 -13.20 -23.58
N ALA A 475 8.38 -12.68 -24.80
CA ALA A 475 9.61 -12.46 -25.56
C ALA A 475 10.47 -11.34 -24.97
N SER A 476 11.77 -11.43 -25.15
CA SER A 476 12.69 -10.35 -24.81
C SER A 476 12.68 -9.26 -25.86
N ASP A 477 12.58 -7.99 -25.44
CA ASP A 477 12.67 -6.82 -26.31
C ASP A 477 13.74 -5.86 -25.77
N PRO A 478 14.89 -5.73 -26.46
CA PRO A 478 15.98 -4.88 -25.99
C PRO A 478 15.61 -3.40 -25.87
N VAL A 479 14.73 -2.89 -26.74
CA VAL A 479 14.30 -1.49 -26.67
C VAL A 479 13.33 -1.27 -25.50
N ALA A 480 12.36 -2.16 -25.29
CA ALA A 480 11.49 -2.09 -24.12
C ALA A 480 12.29 -2.22 -22.81
N LEU A 481 13.37 -3.01 -22.78
CA LEU A 481 14.28 -3.07 -21.63
C LEU A 481 15.03 -1.76 -21.42
N ALA A 482 15.45 -1.07 -22.48
CA ALA A 482 16.09 0.23 -22.38
C ALA A 482 15.09 1.30 -21.89
N GLN A 483 13.87 1.29 -22.44
CA GLN A 483 12.79 2.17 -22.02
C GLN A 483 12.38 1.93 -20.55
N ASN A 484 12.36 0.66 -20.09
CA ASN A 484 12.13 0.33 -18.68
C ASN A 484 13.22 0.94 -17.78
N ARG A 485 14.51 0.80 -18.15
CA ARG A 485 15.62 1.44 -17.42
C ARG A 485 15.53 2.95 -17.42
N LEU A 486 15.13 3.57 -18.54
CA LEU A 486 14.91 5.02 -18.60
C LEU A 486 13.79 5.45 -17.66
N ALA A 487 12.66 4.76 -17.67
CA ALA A 487 11.53 5.03 -16.78
C ALA A 487 11.96 4.94 -15.30
N ALA A 488 12.66 3.85 -14.92
CA ALA A 488 13.23 3.69 -13.58
C ALA A 488 14.22 4.82 -13.23
N GLY A 489 15.08 5.17 -14.19
CA GLY A 489 16.05 6.26 -14.03
C GLY A 489 15.41 7.59 -13.68
N ILE A 490 14.26 7.92 -14.27
CA ILE A 490 13.56 9.18 -14.02
C ILE A 490 13.04 9.26 -12.57
N TYR A 491 12.20 8.31 -12.15
CA TYR A 491 11.59 8.43 -10.82
C TYR A 491 12.52 8.05 -9.66
N LEU A 492 13.57 7.24 -9.90
CA LEU A 492 14.54 6.88 -8.86
C LEU A 492 15.63 7.94 -8.68
N THR A 493 15.89 8.81 -9.65
CA THR A 493 16.84 9.93 -9.51
C THR A 493 16.14 11.27 -9.19
N GLY A 494 14.82 11.34 -9.30
CA GLY A 494 14.02 12.50 -8.89
C GLY A 494 13.76 12.56 -7.37
N PHE A 495 13.15 13.65 -6.92
CA PHE A 495 12.60 13.78 -5.58
C PHE A 495 11.32 12.92 -5.40
N GLY A 496 10.81 12.87 -4.16
CA GLY A 496 9.62 12.12 -3.80
C GLY A 496 9.92 10.73 -3.22
N LEU A 497 8.86 9.99 -2.90
CA LEU A 497 8.92 8.62 -2.41
C LEU A 497 8.84 7.64 -3.60
N PRO A 498 9.92 6.95 -3.97
CA PRO A 498 9.87 5.96 -5.04
C PRO A 498 8.99 4.77 -4.67
N PHE A 499 8.16 4.35 -5.61
CA PHE A 499 7.30 3.18 -5.47
C PHE A 499 7.43 2.28 -6.70
N LEU A 500 7.59 0.98 -6.47
CA LEU A 500 7.78 -0.06 -7.47
C LEU A 500 6.72 -1.15 -7.32
N GLN A 501 6.05 -1.50 -8.39
CA GLN A 501 5.30 -2.76 -8.43
C GLN A 501 6.27 -3.94 -8.39
N ALA A 502 6.03 -4.93 -7.53
CA ALA A 502 6.85 -6.15 -7.47
C ALA A 502 7.05 -6.77 -8.85
N GLY A 503 8.30 -6.90 -9.27
CA GLY A 503 8.66 -7.45 -10.57
C GLY A 503 8.80 -6.43 -11.69
N GLU A 504 8.54 -5.15 -11.48
CA GLU A 504 8.85 -4.10 -12.45
C GLU A 504 10.33 -4.17 -12.85
N GLU A 505 11.20 -4.42 -11.89
CA GLU A 505 12.64 -4.57 -12.02
C GLU A 505 13.11 -5.86 -12.70
N PHE A 506 12.18 -6.76 -13.02
CA PHE A 506 12.47 -7.95 -13.85
C PHE A 506 11.43 -8.17 -14.96
N ALA A 507 10.89 -7.05 -15.48
CA ALA A 507 9.97 -7.03 -16.61
C ALA A 507 8.73 -7.91 -16.39
N ARG A 508 8.10 -7.83 -15.20
CA ARG A 508 6.88 -8.56 -14.86
C ARG A 508 5.80 -8.33 -15.92
N THR A 509 5.18 -9.42 -16.37
CA THR A 509 4.06 -9.37 -17.29
C THR A 509 2.81 -10.00 -16.69
N LYS A 510 1.69 -9.36 -16.94
CA LYS A 510 0.34 -9.91 -16.77
C LYS A 510 -0.31 -10.16 -18.15
N LYS A 511 0.51 -10.32 -19.18
CA LYS A 511 0.12 -10.61 -20.56
C LYS A 511 -0.91 -9.61 -21.12
N GLY A 512 -0.72 -8.33 -20.80
CA GLY A 512 -1.60 -7.25 -21.22
C GLY A 512 -2.94 -7.19 -20.49
N VAL A 513 -3.11 -7.92 -19.38
CA VAL A 513 -4.32 -7.84 -18.56
C VAL A 513 -4.17 -6.70 -17.55
N GLY A 514 -4.83 -5.57 -17.80
CA GLY A 514 -4.76 -4.39 -16.95
C GLY A 514 -5.55 -4.56 -15.63
N ASN A 515 -6.66 -5.29 -15.63
CA ASN A 515 -7.45 -5.54 -14.43
C ASN A 515 -7.47 -7.04 -14.10
N SER A 516 -6.52 -7.47 -13.28
CA SER A 516 -6.28 -8.89 -12.98
C SER A 516 -6.75 -9.31 -11.57
N TYR A 517 -7.61 -8.51 -10.90
CA TYR A 517 -7.97 -8.69 -9.48
C TYR A 517 -8.53 -10.07 -9.12
N ARG A 518 -9.22 -10.73 -10.06
CA ARG A 518 -9.76 -12.09 -9.94
C ARG A 518 -9.26 -13.05 -11.01
N SER A 519 -8.17 -12.69 -11.68
CA SER A 519 -7.53 -13.59 -12.66
C SER A 519 -6.84 -14.76 -11.94
N SER A 520 -6.39 -15.75 -12.71
CA SER A 520 -5.77 -16.93 -12.11
C SER A 520 -4.51 -16.58 -11.29
N PRO A 521 -4.19 -17.35 -10.24
CA PRO A 521 -2.92 -17.22 -9.53
C PRO A 521 -1.70 -17.32 -10.45
N ALA A 522 -1.78 -18.10 -11.52
CA ALA A 522 -0.71 -18.27 -12.50
C ALA A 522 -0.40 -16.97 -13.28
N LEU A 523 -1.40 -16.09 -13.49
CA LEU A 523 -1.19 -14.79 -14.14
C LEU A 523 -0.57 -13.77 -13.17
N ASN A 524 -1.00 -13.79 -11.90
CA ASN A 524 -0.64 -12.77 -10.93
C ASN A 524 0.66 -13.06 -10.18
N ARG A 525 1.05 -14.34 -10.01
CA ARG A 525 2.26 -14.72 -9.27
C ARG A 525 3.52 -14.04 -9.80
N LEU A 526 4.47 -13.79 -8.93
CA LEU A 526 5.82 -13.41 -9.34
C LEU A 526 6.50 -14.60 -10.01
N ASP A 527 6.96 -14.41 -11.23
CA ASP A 527 7.76 -15.38 -11.96
C ASP A 527 9.25 -15.16 -11.63
N TRP A 528 9.74 -15.91 -10.66
CA TRP A 528 11.13 -15.79 -10.20
C TRP A 528 12.17 -16.20 -11.25
N ALA A 529 11.79 -16.98 -12.27
CA ALA A 529 12.68 -17.27 -13.38
C ALA A 529 12.98 -16.03 -14.22
N ARG A 530 12.04 -15.08 -14.30
CA ARG A 530 12.27 -13.79 -14.98
C ARG A 530 13.28 -12.92 -14.22
N ALA A 531 13.33 -12.97 -12.90
CA ALA A 531 14.35 -12.26 -12.12
C ALA A 531 15.77 -12.73 -12.49
N ARG A 532 15.94 -14.03 -12.76
CA ARG A 532 17.19 -14.58 -13.30
C ARG A 532 17.39 -14.16 -14.76
N GLN A 533 16.38 -14.29 -15.60
CA GLN A 533 16.45 -13.94 -17.03
C GLN A 533 16.85 -12.47 -17.23
N TYR A 534 16.28 -11.57 -16.47
CA TYR A 534 16.49 -10.13 -16.53
C TYR A 534 17.36 -9.60 -15.39
N HIS A 535 18.32 -10.40 -14.90
CA HIS A 535 19.18 -10.01 -13.77
C HIS A 535 19.91 -8.67 -13.98
N ALA A 536 20.28 -8.34 -15.22
CA ALA A 536 20.89 -7.04 -15.54
C ALA A 536 19.93 -5.86 -15.28
N LEU A 537 18.62 -6.05 -15.51
CA LEU A 537 17.62 -5.06 -15.17
C LEU A 537 17.44 -4.96 -13.64
N VAL A 538 17.40 -6.08 -12.93
CA VAL A 538 17.40 -6.11 -11.44
C VAL A 538 18.60 -5.36 -10.89
N ASP A 539 19.80 -5.62 -11.42
CA ASP A 539 21.03 -4.96 -10.99
C ASP A 539 21.01 -3.45 -11.28
N TYR A 540 20.33 -3.04 -12.35
CA TYR A 540 20.14 -1.63 -12.67
C TYR A 540 19.28 -0.93 -11.61
N TYR A 541 18.11 -1.48 -11.27
CA TYR A 541 17.25 -0.93 -10.19
C TYR A 541 17.99 -0.89 -8.84
N ARG A 542 18.67 -1.98 -8.50
CA ARG A 542 19.48 -2.07 -7.27
C ARG A 542 20.56 -1.00 -7.21
N GLY A 543 21.22 -0.73 -8.31
CA GLY A 543 22.25 0.29 -8.40
C GLY A 543 21.68 1.71 -8.26
N LEU A 544 20.48 2.00 -8.84
CA LEU A 544 19.81 3.29 -8.67
C LEU A 544 19.35 3.51 -7.22
N LEU A 545 18.78 2.48 -6.57
CA LEU A 545 18.41 2.56 -5.14
C LEU A 545 19.64 2.85 -4.26
N ALA A 546 20.76 2.20 -4.55
CA ALA A 546 22.02 2.44 -3.85
C ALA A 546 22.60 3.83 -4.13
N LEU A 547 22.49 4.33 -5.36
CA LEU A 547 22.91 5.69 -5.75
C LEU A 547 22.06 6.73 -5.01
N ARG A 548 20.75 6.53 -4.94
CA ARG A 548 19.83 7.39 -4.18
C ARG A 548 20.22 7.45 -2.70
N ALA A 549 20.53 6.29 -2.10
CA ALA A 549 20.99 6.23 -0.71
C ALA A 549 22.35 6.95 -0.50
N ALA A 550 23.22 6.97 -1.51
CA ALA A 550 24.51 7.65 -1.47
C ALA A 550 24.41 9.17 -1.77
N PHE A 551 23.21 9.67 -2.14
CA PHE A 551 22.93 11.09 -2.34
C PHE A 551 21.65 11.48 -1.58
N PRO A 552 21.72 11.69 -0.26
CA PRO A 552 20.57 11.79 0.63
C PRO A 552 19.59 12.91 0.29
N ARG A 553 20.04 13.96 -0.36
CA ARG A 553 19.18 15.07 -0.77
C ARG A 553 17.96 14.65 -1.61
N LEU A 554 18.06 13.58 -2.40
CA LEU A 554 16.94 13.07 -3.19
C LEU A 554 15.77 12.54 -2.33
N GLY A 555 16.06 12.10 -1.11
CA GLY A 555 15.04 11.60 -0.16
C GLY A 555 14.57 12.63 0.87
N THR A 556 14.97 13.88 0.74
CA THR A 556 14.68 14.92 1.73
C THR A 556 13.18 15.22 1.88
N THR A 557 12.80 15.65 3.07
CA THR A 557 11.48 16.23 3.37
C THR A 557 11.47 17.76 3.34
N ASP A 558 12.62 18.40 3.07
CA ASP A 558 12.74 19.85 2.95
C ASP A 558 12.03 20.34 1.68
N ARG A 559 10.99 21.17 1.87
CA ARG A 559 10.18 21.75 0.80
C ARG A 559 10.99 22.62 -0.19
N HIS A 560 12.10 23.21 0.27
CA HIS A 560 12.94 24.11 -0.53
C HIS A 560 14.05 23.38 -1.29
N ALA A 561 14.30 22.11 -0.98
CA ALA A 561 15.37 21.37 -1.64
C ALA A 561 15.22 21.28 -3.17
N PRO A 562 14.02 21.16 -3.76
CA PRO A 562 13.83 21.17 -5.21
C PRO A 562 14.16 22.51 -5.88
N GLU A 563 14.19 23.63 -5.15
CA GLU A 563 14.58 24.94 -5.69
C GLU A 563 16.04 24.97 -6.16
N ALA A 564 16.88 24.09 -5.61
CA ALA A 564 18.28 23.96 -6.01
C ALA A 564 18.48 23.18 -7.33
N LEU A 565 17.43 22.58 -7.90
CA LEU A 565 17.48 21.98 -9.23
C LEU A 565 17.74 23.06 -10.29
N GLN A 566 18.74 22.83 -11.13
CA GLN A 566 19.05 23.69 -12.27
C GLN A 566 18.88 22.86 -13.55
N PHE A 567 17.82 23.15 -14.30
CA PHE A 567 17.56 22.51 -15.59
C PHE A 567 18.36 23.17 -16.70
N PHE A 568 18.85 22.35 -17.63
CA PHE A 568 19.57 22.81 -18.82
C PHE A 568 18.59 23.14 -19.95
N SER A 569 18.96 24.16 -20.74
CA SER A 569 18.33 24.38 -22.05
C SER A 569 18.94 23.39 -23.06
N LEU A 570 18.25 22.31 -23.35
CA LEU A 570 18.68 21.27 -24.28
C LEU A 570 17.74 21.21 -25.50
N GLU A 571 18.24 20.62 -26.59
CA GLU A 571 17.39 20.25 -27.72
C GLU A 571 16.33 19.24 -27.25
N GLN A 572 15.07 19.54 -27.54
CA GLN A 572 13.96 18.63 -27.21
C GLN A 572 14.07 17.30 -28.00
N PRO A 573 13.73 16.15 -27.41
CA PRO A 573 13.05 15.97 -26.11
C PRO A 573 14.00 15.67 -24.94
N LEU A 574 15.29 16.02 -25.00
CA LEU A 574 16.22 15.75 -23.91
C LEU A 574 15.84 16.53 -22.65
N VAL A 575 15.99 15.90 -21.50
CA VAL A 575 15.91 16.55 -20.18
C VAL A 575 17.25 16.41 -19.46
N GLY A 576 17.76 17.50 -18.91
CA GLY A 576 18.99 17.47 -18.13
C GLY A 576 18.93 18.48 -16.98
N TRP A 577 19.54 18.12 -15.86
CA TRP A 577 19.55 18.94 -14.65
C TRP A 577 20.76 18.66 -13.77
N THR A 578 21.07 19.63 -12.89
CA THR A 578 22.02 19.45 -11.79
C THR A 578 21.35 19.68 -10.45
N LEU A 579 21.86 19.00 -9.41
CA LEU A 579 21.46 19.17 -8.03
C LEU A 579 22.70 19.12 -7.13
N PRO A 580 23.07 20.20 -6.42
CA PRO A 580 24.15 20.17 -5.44
C PRO A 580 23.75 19.32 -4.22
N ALA A 581 24.71 18.69 -3.55
CA ALA A 581 24.50 18.06 -2.26
C ALA A 581 24.07 19.09 -1.21
N ALA A 582 23.33 18.66 -0.19
CA ALA A 582 23.05 19.51 0.95
C ALA A 582 24.28 19.54 1.89
N PRO A 583 24.58 20.68 2.54
CA PRO A 583 25.66 20.74 3.50
C PRO A 583 25.49 19.71 4.62
N GLY A 584 26.50 18.85 4.82
CA GLY A 584 26.51 17.88 5.92
C GLY A 584 25.60 16.67 5.76
N ASP A 585 24.97 16.45 4.59
CA ASP A 585 24.05 15.31 4.35
C ASP A 585 24.77 13.97 4.12
N GLY A 586 26.11 13.96 4.08
CA GLY A 586 26.91 12.75 3.87
C GLY A 586 26.91 12.24 2.43
N ALA A 587 26.54 13.07 1.47
CA ALA A 587 26.57 12.73 0.04
C ALA A 587 27.99 12.36 -0.42
N TRP A 588 28.09 11.35 -1.28
CA TRP A 588 29.37 10.89 -1.85
C TRP A 588 29.91 11.83 -2.93
N TRP A 589 29.07 12.67 -3.52
CA TRP A 589 29.42 13.62 -4.58
C TRP A 589 28.93 15.02 -4.21
N ARG A 590 29.67 16.05 -4.65
CA ARG A 590 29.30 17.45 -4.38
C ARG A 590 28.01 17.88 -5.10
N ALA A 591 27.71 17.23 -6.23
CA ALA A 591 26.48 17.42 -7.00
C ALA A 591 26.21 16.20 -7.88
N LEU A 592 24.95 16.00 -8.25
CA LEU A 592 24.57 15.15 -9.37
C LEU A 592 24.33 16.00 -10.62
N CYS A 593 24.65 15.43 -11.79
CA CYS A 593 24.23 15.92 -13.09
C CYS A 593 23.58 14.75 -13.84
N VAL A 594 22.33 14.91 -14.22
CA VAL A 594 21.50 13.83 -14.77
C VAL A 594 20.92 14.24 -16.11
N PHE A 595 20.93 13.31 -17.06
CA PHE A 595 20.32 13.48 -18.37
C PHE A 595 19.42 12.31 -18.72
N TYR A 596 18.28 12.60 -19.38
CA TYR A 596 17.37 11.62 -19.93
C TYR A 596 17.27 11.78 -21.45
N ASN A 597 17.52 10.71 -22.18
CA ASN A 597 17.41 10.63 -23.62
C ASN A 597 16.29 9.63 -23.98
N PRO A 598 15.09 10.07 -24.41
CA PRO A 598 14.02 9.19 -24.81
C PRO A 598 14.06 8.82 -26.29
N THR A 599 15.10 9.25 -27.03
CA THR A 599 15.20 9.00 -28.48
C THR A 599 15.92 7.69 -28.77
N ASP A 600 15.74 7.19 -29.97
CA ASP A 600 16.39 5.99 -30.52
C ASP A 600 17.83 6.24 -31.03
N THR A 601 18.34 7.46 -30.86
CA THR A 601 19.66 7.88 -31.28
C THR A 601 20.52 8.35 -30.12
N ALA A 602 21.83 8.15 -30.23
CA ALA A 602 22.78 8.71 -29.28
C ALA A 602 22.84 10.24 -29.43
N ARG A 603 23.02 10.96 -28.33
CA ARG A 603 23.04 12.41 -28.27
C ARG A 603 24.26 12.89 -27.48
N THR A 604 25.00 13.87 -28.01
CA THR A 604 26.06 14.54 -27.26
C THR A 604 25.50 15.78 -26.56
N VAL A 605 25.78 15.93 -25.26
CA VAL A 605 25.36 17.06 -24.45
C VAL A 605 26.55 17.73 -23.77
N PRO A 606 26.51 19.05 -23.56
CA PRO A 606 27.52 19.74 -22.77
C PRO A 606 27.37 19.39 -21.28
N LEU A 607 28.49 19.23 -20.59
CA LEU A 607 28.53 19.12 -19.13
C LEU A 607 28.82 20.47 -18.49
N PRO A 608 28.32 20.75 -17.27
CA PRO A 608 28.73 21.93 -16.52
C PRO A 608 30.23 21.93 -16.26
N THR A 609 30.79 23.12 -16.05
CA THR A 609 32.19 23.26 -15.68
C THR A 609 32.56 22.45 -14.46
N GLY A 610 33.61 21.65 -14.54
CA GLY A 610 34.06 20.75 -13.47
C GLY A 610 34.41 19.38 -13.97
N ARG A 611 34.74 18.51 -13.01
CA ARG A 611 35.05 17.09 -13.27
C ARG A 611 33.89 16.23 -12.81
N TRP A 612 33.40 15.36 -13.69
CA TRP A 612 32.21 14.57 -13.52
C TRP A 612 32.53 13.07 -13.69
N LYS A 613 32.33 12.29 -12.63
CA LYS A 613 32.46 10.83 -12.66
C LYS A 613 31.16 10.22 -13.15
N LEU A 614 31.21 9.34 -14.15
CA LEU A 614 30.04 8.62 -14.65
C LEU A 614 29.57 7.59 -13.62
N LEU A 615 28.31 7.65 -13.20
CA LEU A 615 27.72 6.79 -12.18
C LEU A 615 26.76 5.77 -12.79
N SER A 616 25.98 6.18 -13.80
CA SER A 616 25.03 5.37 -14.57
C SER A 616 25.06 5.80 -16.03
N ASP A 617 24.98 4.84 -16.97
CA ASP A 617 25.02 5.09 -18.42
C ASP A 617 23.78 4.59 -19.18
N GLY A 618 22.72 4.22 -18.47
CA GLY A 618 21.51 3.64 -19.04
C GLY A 618 21.56 2.11 -19.24
N ALA A 619 22.71 1.48 -19.15
CA ALA A 619 22.87 0.04 -19.14
C ALA A 619 23.26 -0.49 -17.74
N SER A 620 24.12 0.23 -17.04
CA SER A 620 24.56 -0.04 -15.67
C SER A 620 24.40 1.18 -14.79
N SER A 621 23.94 1.01 -13.57
CA SER A 621 23.77 2.05 -12.55
C SER A 621 24.74 1.92 -11.37
N SER A 622 25.76 1.07 -11.51
CA SER A 622 26.75 0.78 -10.46
C SER A 622 28.18 1.11 -10.89
N LEU A 623 28.37 1.91 -11.93
CA LEU A 623 29.69 2.27 -12.48
C LEU A 623 30.59 2.98 -11.45
N TRP A 624 30.00 3.72 -10.51
CA TRP A 624 30.69 4.43 -9.44
C TRP A 624 31.38 3.51 -8.41
N ARG A 625 31.03 2.23 -8.38
CA ARG A 625 31.63 1.21 -7.49
C ARG A 625 32.92 0.62 -8.04
N GLY A 626 33.24 0.93 -9.30
CA GLY A 626 34.47 0.53 -9.99
C GLY A 626 35.25 1.71 -10.53
N GLU A 627 36.19 1.42 -11.43
CA GLU A 627 36.88 2.45 -12.21
C GLU A 627 35.92 2.98 -13.27
N SER A 628 35.30 4.13 -13.01
CA SER A 628 34.46 4.82 -13.99
C SER A 628 35.19 6.02 -14.60
N ARG A 629 34.84 6.31 -15.86
CA ARG A 629 35.41 7.43 -16.61
C ARG A 629 35.04 8.78 -15.99
N THR A 630 35.95 9.73 -16.08
CA THR A 630 35.72 11.13 -15.72
C THR A 630 35.57 11.97 -17.00
N TYR A 631 34.62 12.89 -16.98
CA TYR A 631 34.26 13.78 -18.07
C TYR A 631 34.38 15.24 -17.62
N GLU A 632 34.69 16.18 -18.55
CA GLU A 632 34.87 17.60 -18.22
C GLU A 632 34.09 18.57 -19.12
N ARG A 633 33.79 18.20 -20.36
CA ARG A 633 33.20 19.14 -21.34
C ARG A 633 31.89 18.66 -21.91
N GLU A 634 31.82 17.39 -22.30
CA GLU A 634 30.69 16.82 -22.98
C GLU A 634 30.53 15.33 -22.62
N ALA A 635 29.33 14.80 -22.81
CA ALA A 635 29.00 13.39 -22.62
C ALA A 635 28.11 12.87 -23.75
N LEU A 636 28.33 11.60 -24.11
CA LEU A 636 27.47 10.88 -25.04
C LEU A 636 26.39 10.17 -24.25
N LEU A 637 25.14 10.50 -24.53
CA LEU A 637 23.97 9.82 -23.99
C LEU A 637 23.56 8.72 -24.96
N MET A 638 23.39 7.49 -24.46
CA MET A 638 22.92 6.38 -25.27
C MET A 638 21.41 6.50 -25.57
N PRO A 639 20.88 5.81 -26.61
CA PRO A 639 19.44 5.75 -26.86
C PRO A 639 18.67 5.23 -25.63
N TYR A 640 17.49 5.76 -25.38
CA TYR A 640 16.60 5.37 -24.28
C TYR A 640 17.33 5.23 -22.93
N SER A 641 18.05 6.26 -22.53
CA SER A 641 18.92 6.18 -21.34
C SER A 641 18.67 7.27 -20.32
N ALA A 642 18.87 6.91 -19.03
CA ALA A 642 19.13 7.83 -17.94
C ALA A 642 20.61 7.78 -17.59
N THR A 643 21.33 8.88 -17.83
CA THR A 643 22.77 9.00 -17.59
C THR A 643 23.02 9.89 -16.39
N VAL A 644 23.76 9.40 -15.41
CA VAL A 644 23.98 10.08 -14.12
C VAL A 644 25.48 10.28 -13.92
N PHE A 645 25.85 11.50 -13.56
CA PHE A 645 27.21 11.88 -13.18
C PHE A 645 27.23 12.45 -11.76
N GLY A 646 28.34 12.23 -11.05
CA GLY A 646 28.65 12.86 -9.76
C GLY A 646 29.85 13.81 -9.86
N ALA A 647 29.73 15.03 -9.32
CA ALA A 647 30.84 15.97 -9.24
C ALA A 647 31.92 15.49 -8.29
N VAL A 648 33.17 15.42 -8.73
CA VAL A 648 34.35 14.96 -7.95
C VAL A 648 35.07 16.11 -7.27
#